data_19b9bed6d9d898b1083c49299e60b41d
#
_entry.id   19b9bed6d9d898b1083c49299e60b41d
#
_cell.length_a   1.000
_cell.length_b   1.000
_cell.length_c   1.000
_cell.angle_alpha   90.00
_cell.angle_beta   90.00
_cell.angle_gamma   90.00
#
_symmetry.space_group_name_H-M   'P 1'
#
loop_
_entity.id
_entity.type
_entity.pdbx_description
1 polymer ?
#
loop_
_entity_poly.entity_id
_entity_poly.type
_entity_poly.pdbx_seq_one_letter_code
_entity_poly.pdbx_strand_id
1 'polypeptide(L)'
;MTFNLKRTFLMSAAILGLGVATMNNTTNVKAENIKYDNVYGANQNYRRYEATDMTLNNADVISSKEFDSTVNEASDNSYVSVKQNGSVNFVAKEGADGLTVRYTVPDGSTSKISVLVNGKKVKTFNLDSKWAWQYVDGDNVYDSPRENGHARFRFDEVHGFFGVHVNKGDHVTIQNEEGSLGLDFVELENVEAPKKQPANSISLADFGAKSGQDSTQALKEAIKQAREKHKVLYIPEGQYLINDKIGIDGDGLTITGAGMWYTDLHFTSNEAGKGGFNIGHDSNNLTFSHFSMSSELTSRYQQNAQYKAFAGSLGKNSKIDSLWIEHFECGAWIGDYANAHDMKYTDGLVIENSRIRNNLADGVNLAQGTKNSVVRNSNVRGNGDDSLASWASIADGTESAITESNVFEHNTIELGWRAGGIGIFGGKNHKITNNLIKDNRGGAGIRISTVFDGHNFDLNDNGIEVNNNQIVKSGTTNDFYGLKRGSFDFERVKGDIRNIRLNNNNIVDGVVDDVTKNFELTNESVKISNNTHSNDKAIQNINQLTHQEISEKENYTLYYFDGEHEQDGKVVRYWTPKSSNIKIESWMTYSNSKDKKVYNFTNEDVPSFLPEEKTKFLKDYVYQGEQEKNGNIIRFWSKK
;
A
#
# COMPACT_ATOMS: atom_id res chain seq x y z
N MET A 1 -28.64 73.31 5.85
CA MET A 1 -27.63 74.38 6.02
C MET A 1 -26.31 73.65 6.21
N THR A 2 -25.65 73.35 5.19
CA THR A 2 -24.58 74.09 4.50
C THR A 2 -23.33 74.34 5.31
N PHE A 3 -22.31 73.87 4.71
CA PHE A 3 -20.92 74.29 4.61
C PHE A 3 -19.94 73.57 5.58
N ASN A 4 -19.00 72.82 5.11
CA ASN A 4 -17.87 73.02 4.19
C ASN A 4 -16.54 73.23 4.92
N LEU A 5 -15.60 72.35 4.64
CA LEU A 5 -14.23 72.53 4.14
C LEU A 5 -13.08 73.01 5.03
N LYS A 6 -12.07 72.21 4.89
CA LYS A 6 -10.64 72.51 4.62
C LYS A 6 -9.63 72.29 5.75
N ARG A 7 -8.72 71.35 5.50
CA ARG A 7 -7.24 71.52 5.23
C ARG A 7 -6.45 72.17 6.39
N THR A 8 -5.34 71.68 6.86
CA THR A 8 -4.08 71.21 6.32
C THR A 8 -2.98 71.22 7.39
N PHE A 9 -2.00 70.35 7.19
CA PHE A 9 -0.57 70.39 7.58
C PHE A 9 -0.07 70.04 8.97
N LEU A 10 0.68 68.93 9.01
CA LEU A 10 2.08 68.71 9.40
C LEU A 10 2.59 69.26 10.75
N MET A 11 3.07 68.39 11.60
CA MET A 11 4.49 68.28 11.92
C MET A 11 4.80 67.13 12.90
N SER A 12 5.93 66.53 12.67
CA SER A 12 6.61 65.43 13.25
C SER A 12 6.83 65.53 14.78
N ALA A 13 6.72 64.40 15.48
CA ALA A 13 7.50 64.13 16.67
C ALA A 13 7.84 62.64 16.70
N ALA A 14 9.11 62.32 16.60
CA ALA A 14 9.67 61.00 16.77
C ALA A 14 9.62 60.60 18.24
N ILE A 15 8.98 59.46 18.51
CA ILE A 15 9.15 58.74 19.77
C ILE A 15 9.67 57.35 19.44
N LEU A 16 10.93 57.10 19.82
CA LEU A 16 11.55 55.77 19.83
C LEU A 16 10.78 54.88 20.79
N GLY A 17 9.94 53.99 20.25
CA GLY A 17 9.41 52.84 20.95
C GLY A 17 10.15 51.61 20.47
N LEU A 18 10.99 51.03 21.31
CA LEU A 18 11.53 49.67 21.13
C LEU A 18 10.36 48.68 21.13
N GLY A 19 9.84 48.41 19.95
CA GLY A 19 8.94 47.28 19.72
C GLY A 19 9.79 46.03 19.53
N VAL A 20 9.73 45.14 20.50
CA VAL A 20 10.18 43.77 20.32
C VAL A 20 9.30 43.17 19.23
N ALA A 21 9.82 43.12 18.02
CA ALA A 21 9.23 42.36 16.94
C ALA A 21 9.45 40.87 17.28
N THR A 22 8.45 40.23 17.85
CA THR A 22 8.34 38.78 17.77
C THR A 22 8.16 38.45 16.29
N MET A 23 9.25 38.09 15.65
CA MET A 23 9.19 37.40 14.35
C MET A 23 8.51 36.07 14.58
N ASN A 24 7.22 36.00 14.39
CA ASN A 24 6.55 34.77 14.08
C ASN A 24 7.05 34.32 12.69
N ASN A 25 8.17 33.64 12.67
CA ASN A 25 8.56 32.82 11.55
C ASN A 25 7.62 31.61 11.51
N THR A 26 6.41 31.79 11.03
CA THR A 26 5.64 30.72 10.44
C THR A 26 6.34 30.36 9.14
N THR A 27 7.32 29.49 9.24
CA THR A 27 7.82 28.76 8.07
C THR A 27 6.67 27.86 7.63
N ASN A 28 5.83 28.35 6.71
CA ASN A 28 5.02 27.48 5.89
C ASN A 28 6.02 26.48 5.30
N VAL A 29 5.89 25.20 5.65
CA VAL A 29 6.62 24.14 4.98
C VAL A 29 6.14 24.17 3.53
N LYS A 30 6.86 24.92 2.67
CA LYS A 30 6.60 24.89 1.24
C LYS A 30 7.00 23.50 0.79
N ALA A 31 6.03 22.78 0.25
CA ALA A 31 6.30 21.57 -0.48
C ALA A 31 7.43 21.85 -1.48
N GLU A 32 8.53 21.11 -1.39
CA GLU A 32 9.62 21.25 -2.36
C GLU A 32 9.09 20.93 -3.75
N ASN A 33 9.56 21.65 -4.77
CA ASN A 33 9.22 21.34 -6.15
C ASN A 33 9.96 20.08 -6.57
N ILE A 34 9.32 18.92 -6.39
CA ILE A 34 9.86 17.64 -6.86
C ILE A 34 9.78 17.62 -8.39
N LYS A 35 10.91 17.36 -9.02
CA LYS A 35 10.93 17.04 -10.45
C LYS A 35 10.67 15.55 -10.60
N TYR A 36 9.60 15.21 -11.27
CA TYR A 36 9.28 13.81 -11.57
C TYR A 36 9.88 13.39 -12.91
N ASP A 37 10.50 12.21 -12.92
CA ASP A 37 11.11 11.63 -14.11
C ASP A 37 10.07 10.91 -14.99
N ASN A 38 8.96 10.50 -14.39
CA ASN A 38 7.86 9.78 -15.04
C ASN A 38 6.54 10.52 -14.89
N VAL A 39 5.61 10.26 -15.79
CA VAL A 39 4.23 10.77 -15.72
C VAL A 39 3.48 10.17 -14.54
N TYR A 40 3.71 8.89 -14.26
CA TYR A 40 3.05 8.12 -13.20
C TYR A 40 4.07 7.59 -12.20
N GLY A 41 3.66 7.57 -10.93
CA GLY A 41 4.45 6.97 -9.86
C GLY A 41 5.55 7.87 -9.30
N ALA A 42 6.24 7.34 -8.32
CA ALA A 42 7.34 7.99 -7.63
C ALA A 42 8.64 7.89 -8.42
N ASN A 43 9.54 8.85 -8.20
CA ASN A 43 10.93 8.68 -8.58
C ASN A 43 11.53 7.55 -7.73
N GLN A 44 12.20 6.61 -8.36
CA GLN A 44 12.79 5.47 -7.69
C GLN A 44 14.30 5.49 -7.90
N ASN A 45 15.05 5.44 -6.78
CA ASN A 45 16.51 5.41 -6.81
C ASN A 45 17.07 4.00 -6.98
N TYR A 46 16.21 3.01 -7.23
CA TYR A 46 16.56 1.62 -7.45
C TYR A 46 16.08 1.13 -8.82
N ARG A 47 16.74 0.11 -9.31
CA ARG A 47 16.31 -0.64 -10.48
C ARG A 47 15.89 -2.03 -10.09
N ARG A 48 14.68 -2.42 -10.49
CA ARG A 48 14.15 -3.77 -10.29
C ARG A 48 14.60 -4.70 -11.43
N TYR A 49 14.87 -5.93 -11.02
CA TYR A 49 15.17 -7.09 -11.87
C TYR A 49 14.19 -8.20 -11.47
N GLU A 50 13.22 -8.48 -12.31
CA GLU A 50 12.25 -9.57 -12.09
C GLU A 50 12.98 -10.91 -12.16
N ALA A 51 12.70 -11.81 -11.21
CA ALA A 51 13.40 -13.09 -11.16
C ALA A 51 13.11 -13.95 -12.39
N THR A 52 11.94 -13.82 -12.97
CA THR A 52 11.51 -14.52 -14.18
C THR A 52 12.29 -14.12 -15.44
N ASP A 53 12.91 -12.94 -15.44
CA ASP A 53 13.76 -12.45 -16.54
C ASP A 53 15.23 -12.84 -16.38
N MET A 54 15.59 -13.52 -15.29
CA MET A 54 16.97 -13.89 -14.98
C MET A 54 17.36 -15.23 -15.62
N THR A 55 18.65 -15.50 -15.71
CA THR A 55 19.16 -16.80 -16.10
C THR A 55 19.04 -17.77 -14.93
N LEU A 56 18.29 -18.85 -15.11
CA LEU A 56 17.96 -19.83 -14.08
C LEU A 56 18.95 -21.01 -14.10
N ASN A 57 19.37 -21.45 -12.93
CA ASN A 57 20.15 -22.66 -12.72
C ASN A 57 19.57 -23.46 -11.56
N ASN A 58 19.08 -24.66 -11.80
CA ASN A 58 18.33 -25.49 -10.85
C ASN A 58 17.20 -24.70 -10.18
N ALA A 59 16.42 -24.00 -10.99
CA ALA A 59 15.32 -23.16 -10.60
C ALA A 59 14.24 -23.16 -11.68
N ASP A 60 12.98 -23.02 -11.27
CA ASP A 60 11.81 -23.10 -12.15
C ASP A 60 10.94 -21.86 -11.98
N VAL A 61 10.40 -21.32 -13.08
CA VAL A 61 9.36 -20.29 -13.02
C VAL A 61 8.06 -20.91 -12.52
N ILE A 62 7.47 -20.29 -11.52
CA ILE A 62 6.18 -20.67 -10.98
C ILE A 62 5.15 -19.64 -11.41
N SER A 63 4.12 -20.10 -12.10
CA SER A 63 2.94 -19.32 -12.45
C SER A 63 1.71 -20.19 -12.20
N SER A 64 0.61 -19.59 -11.78
CA SER A 64 -0.64 -20.30 -11.52
C SER A 64 -1.82 -19.48 -12.02
N LYS A 65 -2.89 -20.18 -12.33
CA LYS A 65 -4.19 -19.56 -12.64
C LYS A 65 -5.13 -19.57 -11.44
N GLU A 66 -4.70 -20.19 -10.35
CA GLU A 66 -5.49 -20.28 -9.13
C GLU A 66 -5.48 -18.93 -8.40
N PHE A 67 -6.65 -18.44 -8.10
CA PHE A 67 -6.85 -17.16 -7.43
C PHE A 67 -6.14 -17.08 -6.07
N ASP A 68 -6.25 -18.12 -5.27
CA ASP A 68 -5.65 -18.17 -3.94
C ASP A 68 -4.29 -18.91 -3.95
N SER A 69 -3.42 -18.48 -4.84
CA SER A 69 -2.07 -19.00 -4.95
C SER A 69 -1.03 -17.97 -4.52
N THR A 70 0.15 -18.45 -4.16
CA THR A 70 1.30 -17.59 -3.86
C THR A 70 1.62 -16.63 -5.01
N VAL A 71 1.38 -17.05 -6.23
CA VAL A 71 1.64 -16.28 -7.46
C VAL A 71 0.83 -14.97 -7.51
N ASN A 72 -0.36 -14.93 -6.91
CA ASN A 72 -1.17 -13.71 -6.91
C ASN A 72 -0.55 -12.55 -6.12
N GLU A 73 0.36 -12.85 -5.22
CA GLU A 73 1.07 -11.85 -4.43
C GLU A 73 2.45 -11.51 -5.01
N ALA A 74 2.85 -12.18 -6.10
CA ALA A 74 4.09 -11.91 -6.81
C ALA A 74 3.92 -10.83 -7.87
N SER A 75 5.00 -10.12 -8.17
CA SER A 75 5.09 -9.18 -9.29
C SER A 75 4.79 -9.90 -10.60
N ASP A 76 4.05 -9.25 -11.49
CA ASP A 76 3.67 -9.81 -12.78
C ASP A 76 3.05 -11.23 -12.72
N ASN A 77 2.50 -11.61 -11.56
CA ASN A 77 1.84 -12.89 -11.34
C ASN A 77 2.73 -14.13 -11.56
N SER A 78 4.00 -14.01 -11.22
CA SER A 78 4.96 -15.11 -11.32
C SER A 78 6.19 -14.88 -10.45
N TYR A 79 6.80 -15.96 -9.99
CA TYR A 79 8.06 -15.93 -9.26
C TYR A 79 8.92 -17.14 -9.62
N VAL A 80 10.16 -17.17 -9.17
CA VAL A 80 11.08 -18.29 -9.42
C VAL A 80 11.26 -19.12 -8.15
N SER A 81 10.97 -20.42 -8.24
CA SER A 81 11.32 -21.39 -7.20
C SER A 81 12.76 -21.83 -7.40
N VAL A 82 13.63 -21.46 -6.48
CA VAL A 82 15.06 -21.80 -6.54
C VAL A 82 15.34 -22.97 -5.59
N LYS A 83 15.70 -24.13 -6.14
CA LYS A 83 16.02 -25.32 -5.35
C LYS A 83 17.31 -25.13 -4.57
N GLN A 84 17.52 -25.93 -3.54
CA GLN A 84 18.78 -25.91 -2.80
C GLN A 84 19.98 -26.08 -3.75
N ASN A 85 21.00 -25.25 -3.58
CA ASN A 85 22.15 -25.08 -4.46
C ASN A 85 21.83 -24.57 -5.87
N GLY A 86 20.58 -24.20 -6.13
CA GLY A 86 20.20 -23.48 -7.34
C GLY A 86 20.51 -21.99 -7.25
N SER A 87 20.43 -21.30 -8.38
CA SER A 87 20.69 -19.87 -8.46
C SER A 87 19.94 -19.18 -9.58
N VAL A 88 19.80 -17.88 -9.45
CA VAL A 88 19.41 -16.97 -10.53
C VAL A 88 20.53 -15.97 -10.78
N ASN A 89 20.71 -15.57 -12.04
CA ASN A 89 21.82 -14.72 -12.45
C ASN A 89 21.32 -13.60 -13.37
N PHE A 90 21.82 -12.40 -13.16
CA PHE A 90 21.54 -11.26 -14.01
C PHE A 90 22.74 -10.31 -14.10
N VAL A 91 22.70 -9.40 -15.07
CA VAL A 91 23.75 -8.39 -15.28
C VAL A 91 23.25 -7.05 -14.74
N ALA A 92 24.03 -6.43 -13.88
CA ALA A 92 23.72 -5.11 -13.35
C ALA A 92 23.73 -4.06 -14.48
N LYS A 93 22.62 -3.36 -14.63
CA LYS A 93 22.45 -2.32 -15.67
C LYS A 93 22.96 -0.95 -15.22
N GLU A 94 23.20 -0.78 -13.93
CA GLU A 94 23.67 0.44 -13.28
C GLU A 94 24.61 0.06 -12.13
N GLY A 95 25.35 1.04 -11.58
CA GLY A 95 26.11 0.85 -10.37
C GLY A 95 25.21 0.75 -9.15
N ALA A 96 25.63 -0.02 -8.13
CA ALA A 96 24.84 -0.20 -6.91
C ALA A 96 25.72 -0.54 -5.70
N ASP A 97 25.25 -0.13 -4.52
CA ASP A 97 25.84 -0.46 -3.22
C ASP A 97 24.87 -1.24 -2.33
N GLY A 98 23.56 -1.02 -2.53
CA GLY A 98 22.48 -1.65 -1.80
C GLY A 98 21.65 -2.59 -2.66
N LEU A 99 21.06 -3.60 -2.03
CA LEU A 99 20.08 -4.47 -2.66
C LEU A 99 18.90 -4.75 -1.74
N THR A 100 17.75 -4.96 -2.36
CA THR A 100 16.56 -5.52 -1.73
C THR A 100 16.19 -6.79 -2.47
N VAL A 101 15.82 -7.83 -1.73
CA VAL A 101 15.37 -9.12 -2.29
C VAL A 101 13.98 -9.40 -1.76
N ARG A 102 13.00 -9.52 -2.67
CA ARG A 102 11.64 -9.94 -2.32
C ARG A 102 11.52 -11.44 -2.51
N TYR A 103 11.07 -12.11 -1.45
CA TYR A 103 11.12 -13.57 -1.39
C TYR A 103 9.90 -14.17 -0.68
N THR A 104 9.72 -15.46 -0.87
CA THR A 104 8.82 -16.29 -0.07
C THR A 104 9.52 -17.56 0.36
N VAL A 105 9.24 -18.01 1.58
CA VAL A 105 9.63 -19.32 2.10
C VAL A 105 8.39 -19.98 2.70
N PRO A 106 8.29 -21.31 2.79
CA PRO A 106 7.14 -21.95 3.40
C PRO A 106 6.90 -21.48 4.83
N ASP A 107 5.64 -21.46 5.26
CA ASP A 107 5.27 -21.04 6.62
C ASP A 107 6.05 -21.82 7.69
N GLY A 108 6.58 -21.08 8.67
CA GLY A 108 7.38 -21.62 9.76
C GLY A 108 8.78 -22.09 9.36
N SER A 109 9.20 -21.88 8.10
CA SER A 109 10.51 -22.31 7.62
C SER A 109 11.51 -21.17 7.55
N THR A 110 12.76 -21.55 7.35
CA THR A 110 13.89 -20.66 7.10
C THR A 110 14.62 -21.07 5.83
N SER A 111 15.31 -20.12 5.21
CA SER A 111 16.19 -20.33 4.07
C SER A 111 17.42 -19.47 4.21
N LYS A 112 18.44 -19.73 3.41
CA LYS A 112 19.66 -18.95 3.40
C LYS A 112 20.12 -18.72 1.98
N ILE A 113 20.36 -17.46 1.66
CA ILE A 113 20.87 -17.08 0.35
C ILE A 113 22.22 -16.42 0.42
N SER A 114 23.03 -16.65 -0.61
CA SER A 114 24.24 -15.92 -0.87
C SER A 114 24.10 -15.04 -2.09
N VAL A 115 24.66 -13.85 -1.99
CA VAL A 115 24.80 -12.91 -3.11
C VAL A 115 26.24 -12.93 -3.57
N LEU A 116 26.44 -13.20 -4.87
CA LEU A 116 27.75 -13.20 -5.49
C LEU A 116 27.84 -12.08 -6.52
N VAL A 117 28.98 -11.42 -6.59
CA VAL A 117 29.31 -10.46 -7.65
C VAL A 117 30.53 -11.02 -8.41
N ASN A 118 30.37 -11.22 -9.71
CA ASN A 118 31.40 -11.84 -10.58
C ASN A 118 31.95 -13.17 -10.02
N GLY A 119 31.05 -13.99 -9.48
CA GLY A 119 31.37 -15.29 -8.88
C GLY A 119 31.96 -15.24 -7.47
N LYS A 120 32.21 -14.05 -6.91
CA LYS A 120 32.70 -13.91 -5.53
C LYS A 120 31.54 -13.63 -4.57
N LYS A 121 31.38 -14.43 -3.53
CA LYS A 121 30.39 -14.24 -2.47
C LYS A 121 30.70 -12.95 -1.70
N VAL A 122 29.72 -12.05 -1.64
CA VAL A 122 29.85 -10.73 -1.00
C VAL A 122 28.90 -10.53 0.16
N LYS A 123 27.72 -11.18 0.12
CA LYS A 123 26.68 -11.04 1.15
C LYS A 123 25.98 -12.35 1.39
N THR A 124 25.42 -12.52 2.57
CA THR A 124 24.52 -13.62 2.94
C THR A 124 23.31 -13.03 3.66
N PHE A 125 22.12 -13.55 3.36
CA PHE A 125 20.91 -13.28 4.13
C PHE A 125 20.32 -14.58 4.64
N ASN A 126 19.86 -14.54 5.88
CA ASN A 126 18.96 -15.55 6.43
C ASN A 126 17.54 -15.06 6.17
N LEU A 127 16.72 -15.92 5.63
CA LEU A 127 15.33 -15.66 5.27
C LEU A 127 14.43 -16.48 6.17
N ASP A 128 13.30 -15.92 6.56
CA ASP A 128 12.28 -16.62 7.33
C ASP A 128 10.88 -16.15 6.94
N SER A 129 9.86 -16.76 7.51
CA SER A 129 8.46 -16.42 7.29
C SER A 129 7.85 -15.61 8.44
N LYS A 130 8.68 -14.96 9.26
CA LYS A 130 8.26 -14.33 10.51
C LYS A 130 7.16 -13.28 10.32
N TRP A 131 7.26 -12.44 9.31
CA TRP A 131 6.30 -11.39 9.00
C TRP A 131 5.34 -11.75 7.85
N ALA A 132 5.45 -12.94 7.30
CA ALA A 132 4.58 -13.43 6.24
C ALA A 132 3.58 -14.48 6.76
N TRP A 133 2.78 -15.05 5.84
CA TRP A 133 1.82 -16.12 6.14
C TRP A 133 0.73 -15.72 7.13
N GLN A 134 0.26 -14.48 7.01
CA GLN A 134 -0.94 -14.04 7.72
C GLN A 134 -2.17 -14.66 7.06
N TYR A 135 -2.95 -15.37 7.84
CA TYR A 135 -4.22 -15.93 7.41
C TYR A 135 -5.33 -14.93 7.72
N VAL A 136 -6.30 -14.88 6.86
CA VAL A 136 -7.46 -14.01 7.05
C VAL A 136 -8.69 -14.84 6.73
N ASP A 137 -9.50 -15.13 7.72
CA ASP A 137 -10.68 -15.96 7.58
C ASP A 137 -11.93 -15.19 8.02
N GLY A 138 -12.85 -15.00 7.08
CA GLY A 138 -14.18 -14.44 7.31
C GLY A 138 -14.20 -13.15 8.12
N ASP A 139 -15.18 -13.03 8.96
CA ASP A 139 -15.38 -11.86 9.82
C ASP A 139 -14.49 -11.87 11.08
N ASN A 140 -13.75 -12.95 11.31
CA ASN A 140 -12.97 -13.11 12.53
C ASN A 140 -11.52 -12.70 12.35
N VAL A 141 -11.33 -11.45 12.00
CA VAL A 141 -10.02 -10.82 11.77
C VAL A 141 -9.16 -10.71 13.04
N TYR A 142 -9.70 -11.00 14.19
CA TYR A 142 -9.04 -10.83 15.49
C TYR A 142 -8.51 -12.13 16.09
N ASP A 143 -8.98 -13.27 15.61
CA ASP A 143 -8.49 -14.57 16.09
C ASP A 143 -7.26 -15.01 15.29
N SER A 144 -6.46 -15.84 15.88
CA SER A 144 -5.25 -16.33 15.24
C SER A 144 -5.58 -17.02 13.92
N PRO A 145 -5.19 -16.47 12.81
CA PRO A 145 -5.70 -16.90 11.52
C PRO A 145 -4.99 -18.13 10.97
N ARG A 146 -3.89 -18.57 11.59
CA ARG A 146 -3.10 -19.70 11.08
C ARG A 146 -3.82 -21.05 11.10
N GLU A 147 -4.89 -21.19 11.85
CA GLU A 147 -5.59 -22.46 12.03
C GLU A 147 -6.74 -22.66 11.02
N ASN A 148 -7.31 -21.60 10.45
CA ASN A 148 -8.61 -21.68 9.79
C ASN A 148 -8.71 -21.03 8.40
N GLY A 149 -7.65 -20.46 7.83
CA GLY A 149 -7.78 -19.70 6.60
C GLY A 149 -6.66 -19.87 5.59
N HIS A 150 -6.81 -19.19 4.47
CA HIS A 150 -5.79 -19.10 3.43
C HIS A 150 -4.84 -17.95 3.70
N ALA A 151 -3.55 -18.20 3.72
CA ALA A 151 -2.55 -17.18 3.87
C ALA A 151 -2.61 -16.19 2.70
N ARG A 152 -2.67 -14.91 3.04
CA ARG A 152 -2.66 -13.79 2.07
C ARG A 152 -1.56 -12.80 2.39
N PHE A 153 -0.46 -13.22 2.86
CA PHE A 153 0.76 -12.45 3.01
C PHE A 153 1.91 -13.44 2.99
N ARG A 154 2.41 -13.72 1.81
CA ARG A 154 3.34 -14.83 1.59
C ARG A 154 4.74 -14.37 1.25
N PHE A 155 4.92 -13.10 0.90
CA PHE A 155 6.21 -12.51 0.55
C PHE A 155 6.65 -11.50 1.58
N ASP A 156 7.94 -11.51 1.85
CA ASP A 156 8.62 -10.49 2.64
C ASP A 156 9.86 -10.00 1.89
N GLU A 157 10.58 -9.04 2.45
CA GLU A 157 11.79 -8.48 1.87
C GLU A 157 12.94 -8.49 2.85
N VAL A 158 14.13 -8.72 2.32
CA VAL A 158 15.38 -8.41 3.02
C VAL A 158 16.17 -7.39 2.23
N HIS A 159 16.86 -6.51 2.91
CA HIS A 159 17.69 -5.50 2.27
C HIS A 159 19.01 -5.28 3.00
N GLY A 160 19.98 -4.70 2.33
CA GLY A 160 21.28 -4.39 2.92
C GLY A 160 22.33 -4.03 1.88
N PHE A 161 23.46 -3.58 2.35
CA PHE A 161 24.61 -3.28 1.51
C PHE A 161 25.30 -4.56 1.03
N PHE A 162 25.80 -4.53 -0.21
CA PHE A 162 26.66 -5.59 -0.74
C PHE A 162 27.98 -5.72 0.02
N GLY A 163 28.49 -4.62 0.58
CA GLY A 163 29.84 -4.53 1.13
C GLY A 163 30.92 -4.32 0.07
N VAL A 164 30.53 -4.25 -1.19
CA VAL A 164 31.36 -3.88 -2.35
C VAL A 164 30.51 -3.02 -3.28
N HIS A 165 31.12 -2.19 -4.11
CA HIS A 165 30.41 -1.51 -5.17
C HIS A 165 30.20 -2.46 -6.36
N VAL A 166 28.97 -2.61 -6.80
CA VAL A 166 28.59 -3.34 -8.03
C VAL A 166 28.65 -2.35 -9.18
N ASN A 167 29.40 -2.64 -10.22
CA ASN A 167 29.48 -1.78 -11.39
C ASN A 167 28.44 -2.21 -12.44
N LYS A 168 28.07 -1.28 -13.31
CA LYS A 168 27.33 -1.63 -14.52
C LYS A 168 28.10 -2.66 -15.33
N GLY A 169 27.44 -3.77 -15.66
CA GLY A 169 28.04 -4.90 -16.39
C GLY A 169 28.49 -6.05 -15.49
N ASP A 170 28.56 -5.85 -14.18
CA ASP A 170 28.87 -6.94 -13.26
C ASP A 170 27.77 -8.00 -13.23
N HIS A 171 28.18 -9.26 -13.11
CA HIS A 171 27.27 -10.38 -12.94
C HIS A 171 26.88 -10.53 -11.47
N VAL A 172 25.59 -10.48 -11.19
CA VAL A 172 25.02 -10.70 -9.85
C VAL A 172 24.31 -12.04 -9.81
N THR A 173 24.61 -12.84 -8.81
CA THR A 173 24.00 -14.14 -8.58
C THR A 173 23.32 -14.18 -7.23
N ILE A 174 22.08 -14.63 -7.16
CA ILE A 174 21.40 -15.01 -5.93
C ILE A 174 21.38 -16.54 -5.89
N GLN A 175 22.08 -17.12 -4.93
CA GLN A 175 22.21 -18.56 -4.76
C GLN A 175 21.46 -19.01 -3.50
N ASN A 176 20.59 -20.00 -3.64
CA ASN A 176 19.95 -20.65 -2.50
C ASN A 176 20.92 -21.65 -1.86
N GLU A 177 21.41 -21.38 -0.67
CA GLU A 177 22.31 -22.29 0.05
C GLU A 177 21.54 -23.35 0.85
N GLU A 178 20.45 -22.96 1.48
CA GLU A 178 19.69 -23.82 2.39
C GLU A 178 18.19 -23.52 2.28
N GLY A 179 17.37 -24.56 2.43
CA GLY A 179 15.92 -24.43 2.49
C GLY A 179 15.24 -24.28 1.14
N SER A 180 13.99 -23.87 1.16
CA SER A 180 13.17 -23.58 -0.02
C SER A 180 13.08 -22.09 -0.23
N LEU A 181 13.27 -21.63 -1.46
CA LEU A 181 13.24 -20.22 -1.82
C LEU A 181 12.30 -20.00 -3.01
N GLY A 182 11.33 -19.11 -2.84
CA GLY A 182 10.66 -18.43 -3.94
C GLY A 182 11.23 -17.03 -4.07
N LEU A 183 11.72 -16.66 -5.22
CA LEU A 183 12.28 -15.34 -5.51
C LEU A 183 11.36 -14.59 -6.47
N ASP A 184 10.91 -13.42 -6.04
CA ASP A 184 10.04 -12.54 -6.84
C ASP A 184 10.89 -11.58 -7.69
N PHE A 185 11.64 -10.71 -7.05
CA PHE A 185 12.55 -9.79 -7.71
C PHE A 185 13.72 -9.39 -6.83
N VAL A 186 14.69 -8.74 -7.45
CA VAL A 186 15.81 -8.06 -6.79
C VAL A 186 15.82 -6.60 -7.22
N GLU A 187 16.01 -5.69 -6.27
CA GLU A 187 16.22 -4.27 -6.56
C GLU A 187 17.65 -3.88 -6.20
N LEU A 188 18.33 -3.21 -7.11
CA LEU A 188 19.65 -2.66 -6.90
C LEU A 188 19.58 -1.14 -6.81
N GLU A 189 20.33 -0.57 -5.87
CA GLU A 189 20.33 0.87 -5.61
C GLU A 189 21.75 1.40 -5.44
N ASN A 190 22.03 2.52 -6.11
CA ASN A 190 23.20 3.33 -5.83
C ASN A 190 22.86 4.25 -4.65
N VAL A 191 23.22 3.82 -3.46
CA VAL A 191 22.82 4.49 -2.21
C VAL A 191 23.65 5.75 -2.01
N GLU A 192 22.98 6.88 -1.76
CA GLU A 192 23.66 8.12 -1.40
C GLU A 192 24.50 7.96 -0.13
N ALA A 193 25.60 8.72 -0.03
CA ALA A 193 26.42 8.74 1.17
C ALA A 193 25.63 9.18 2.42
N PRO A 194 25.97 8.68 3.62
CA PRO A 194 25.25 9.00 4.82
C PRO A 194 25.27 10.51 5.11
N LYS A 195 24.13 11.03 5.55
CA LYS A 195 23.99 12.44 5.90
C LYS A 195 24.72 12.75 7.19
N LYS A 196 25.44 13.86 7.19
CA LYS A 196 26.19 14.32 8.36
C LYS A 196 25.27 14.97 9.38
N GLN A 197 25.69 14.91 10.64
CA GLN A 197 25.01 15.59 11.73
C GLN A 197 24.87 17.09 11.46
N PRO A 198 23.66 17.67 11.53
CA PRO A 198 23.44 19.10 11.36
C PRO A 198 24.14 19.95 12.43
N ALA A 199 24.60 21.14 12.07
CA ALA A 199 25.34 22.01 12.98
C ALA A 199 24.54 22.39 14.26
N ASN A 200 23.24 22.64 14.15
CA ASN A 200 22.36 22.95 15.30
C ASN A 200 21.62 21.71 15.78
N SER A 201 22.35 20.66 16.14
CA SER A 201 21.75 19.40 16.61
C SER A 201 22.41 18.88 17.87
N ILE A 202 21.74 17.91 18.48
CA ILE A 202 22.31 17.00 19.48
C ILE A 202 22.24 15.59 18.91
N SER A 203 23.22 14.76 19.25
CA SER A 203 23.26 13.38 18.78
C SER A 203 22.61 12.43 19.77
N LEU A 204 21.90 11.41 19.27
CA LEU A 204 21.39 10.33 20.12
C LEU A 204 22.54 9.62 20.87
N ALA A 205 23.73 9.56 20.27
CA ALA A 205 24.93 8.99 20.89
C ALA A 205 25.38 9.76 22.17
N ASP A 206 25.09 11.06 22.26
CA ASP A 206 25.42 11.88 23.45
C ASP A 206 24.65 11.41 24.70
N PHE A 207 23.59 10.62 24.53
CA PHE A 207 22.75 10.04 25.57
C PHE A 207 23.09 8.58 25.87
N GLY A 208 24.17 8.08 25.31
CA GLY A 208 24.66 6.72 25.57
C GLY A 208 24.08 5.64 24.68
N ALA A 209 23.26 6.00 23.68
CA ALA A 209 22.73 5.05 22.70
C ALA A 209 23.87 4.45 21.86
N LYS A 210 23.78 3.15 21.60
CA LYS A 210 24.72 2.41 20.76
C LYS A 210 24.01 1.45 19.85
N SER A 211 24.53 1.29 18.64
CA SER A 211 24.00 0.32 17.68
C SER A 211 23.95 -1.09 18.28
N GLY A 212 22.84 -1.80 18.06
CA GLY A 212 22.59 -3.15 18.58
C GLY A 212 22.24 -3.22 20.07
N GLN A 213 22.03 -2.07 20.75
CA GLN A 213 21.67 -2.03 22.16
C GLN A 213 20.35 -1.30 22.39
N ASP A 214 19.68 -1.62 23.51
CA ASP A 214 18.48 -0.90 23.94
C ASP A 214 18.80 0.59 24.13
N SER A 215 18.11 1.40 23.39
CA SER A 215 18.27 2.84 23.33
C SER A 215 16.99 3.59 23.70
N THR A 216 15.99 2.89 24.26
CA THR A 216 14.66 3.43 24.55
C THR A 216 14.74 4.65 25.46
N GLN A 217 15.45 4.56 26.59
CA GLN A 217 15.55 5.68 27.52
C GLN A 217 16.44 6.80 26.96
N ALA A 218 17.51 6.46 26.25
CA ALA A 218 18.35 7.43 25.57
C ALA A 218 17.55 8.25 24.55
N LEU A 219 16.69 7.59 23.76
CA LEU A 219 15.85 8.27 22.78
C LEU A 219 14.80 9.18 23.46
N LYS A 220 14.15 8.71 24.52
CA LYS A 220 13.17 9.51 25.29
C LYS A 220 13.84 10.77 25.87
N GLU A 221 15.02 10.65 26.46
CA GLU A 221 15.76 11.79 27.03
C GLU A 221 16.31 12.72 25.93
N ALA A 222 16.81 12.17 24.82
CA ALA A 222 17.29 12.96 23.70
C ALA A 222 16.18 13.81 23.06
N ILE A 223 14.97 13.24 22.91
CA ILE A 223 13.79 13.97 22.41
C ILE A 223 13.46 15.13 23.34
N LYS A 224 13.41 14.88 24.65
CA LYS A 224 13.16 15.92 25.66
C LYS A 224 14.19 17.04 25.57
N GLN A 225 15.48 16.71 25.55
CA GLN A 225 16.56 17.68 25.47
C GLN A 225 16.61 18.44 24.13
N ALA A 226 16.32 17.78 23.02
CA ALA A 226 16.23 18.43 21.72
C ALA A 226 15.15 19.53 21.73
N ARG A 227 14.02 19.22 22.32
CA ARG A 227 12.88 20.15 22.44
C ARG A 227 13.19 21.31 23.39
N GLU A 228 13.68 21.05 24.59
CA GLU A 228 14.04 22.08 25.57
C GLU A 228 15.09 23.06 25.04
N LYS A 229 16.02 22.56 24.23
CA LYS A 229 17.11 23.36 23.65
C LYS A 229 16.83 23.90 22.26
N HIS A 230 15.67 23.62 21.68
CA HIS A 230 15.28 23.96 20.30
C HIS A 230 16.33 23.48 19.29
N LYS A 231 16.77 22.25 19.40
CA LYS A 231 17.76 21.62 18.54
C LYS A 231 17.18 20.46 17.75
N VAL A 232 17.78 20.16 16.63
CA VAL A 232 17.52 18.94 15.88
C VAL A 232 18.08 17.74 16.65
N LEU A 233 17.31 16.67 16.79
CA LEU A 233 17.83 15.38 17.24
C LEU A 233 18.38 14.63 16.01
N TYR A 234 19.66 14.38 16.01
CA TYR A 234 20.32 13.57 15.00
C TYR A 234 20.54 12.14 15.51
N ILE A 235 20.15 11.17 14.70
CA ILE A 235 20.37 9.75 14.96
C ILE A 235 21.49 9.26 14.03
N PRO A 236 22.67 8.90 14.57
CA PRO A 236 23.80 8.43 13.75
C PRO A 236 23.49 7.09 13.04
N GLU A 237 24.42 6.66 12.22
CA GLU A 237 24.39 5.32 11.61
C GLU A 237 24.32 4.23 12.69
N GLY A 238 23.49 3.24 12.46
CA GLY A 238 23.30 2.09 13.35
C GLY A 238 21.84 1.64 13.46
N GLN A 239 21.66 0.47 14.04
CA GLN A 239 20.35 -0.04 14.43
C GLN A 239 20.19 0.16 15.94
N TYR A 240 19.22 0.96 16.34
CA TYR A 240 18.93 1.28 17.74
C TYR A 240 17.69 0.51 18.19
N LEU A 241 17.85 -0.35 19.19
CA LEU A 241 16.77 -1.19 19.70
C LEU A 241 15.86 -0.36 20.62
N ILE A 242 14.56 -0.41 20.37
CA ILE A 242 13.53 0.34 21.11
C ILE A 242 12.51 -0.66 21.65
N ASN A 243 12.38 -0.76 22.96
CA ASN A 243 11.55 -1.78 23.61
C ASN A 243 10.16 -1.29 24.06
N ASP A 244 9.80 -0.04 23.74
CA ASP A 244 8.51 0.57 24.11
C ASP A 244 8.12 1.62 23.08
N LYS A 245 6.86 2.03 23.07
CA LYS A 245 6.40 3.18 22.27
C LYS A 245 7.08 4.48 22.73
N ILE A 246 7.26 5.38 21.81
CA ILE A 246 7.87 6.69 22.05
C ILE A 246 6.79 7.77 21.95
N GLY A 247 6.52 8.44 23.06
CA GLY A 247 5.62 9.60 23.10
C GLY A 247 6.27 10.84 22.48
N ILE A 248 5.54 11.54 21.63
CA ILE A 248 5.95 12.81 21.02
C ILE A 248 4.88 13.85 21.34
N ASP A 249 5.15 14.72 22.30
CA ASP A 249 4.20 15.74 22.74
C ASP A 249 4.74 17.16 22.50
N GLY A 250 3.87 18.08 22.06
CA GLY A 250 4.16 19.51 21.88
C GLY A 250 4.83 19.84 20.54
N ASP A 251 5.20 21.09 20.38
CA ASP A 251 5.60 21.69 19.09
C ASP A 251 7.11 21.63 18.81
N GLY A 252 7.42 21.71 17.52
CA GLY A 252 8.73 22.12 17.06
C GLY A 252 9.84 21.08 17.18
N LEU A 253 9.54 19.78 17.12
CA LEU A 253 10.56 18.72 17.16
C LEU A 253 10.98 18.31 15.76
N THR A 254 12.31 18.26 15.55
CA THR A 254 12.90 17.63 14.36
C THR A 254 13.78 16.48 14.77
N ILE A 255 13.49 15.29 14.20
CA ILE A 255 14.32 14.08 14.30
C ILE A 255 14.81 13.74 12.90
N THR A 256 16.12 13.60 12.74
CA THR A 256 16.73 13.21 11.45
C THR A 256 17.82 12.18 11.64
N GLY A 257 17.93 11.24 10.72
CA GLY A 257 18.96 10.20 10.73
C GLY A 257 20.04 10.42 9.68
N ALA A 258 20.97 9.47 9.61
CA ALA A 258 22.01 9.43 8.60
C ALA A 258 21.53 9.00 7.21
N GLY A 259 20.32 8.49 7.10
CA GLY A 259 19.68 8.00 5.90
C GLY A 259 18.90 6.71 6.16
N MET A 260 17.88 6.42 5.34
CA MET A 260 17.01 5.25 5.52
C MET A 260 17.75 3.89 5.35
N TRP A 261 18.94 3.90 4.76
CA TRP A 261 19.80 2.74 4.64
C TRP A 261 20.80 2.59 5.80
N TYR A 262 21.00 3.64 6.58
CA TYR A 262 22.07 3.72 7.57
C TYR A 262 21.59 3.75 9.01
N THR A 263 20.43 4.33 9.25
CA THR A 263 19.86 4.50 10.59
C THR A 263 18.56 3.74 10.70
N ASP A 264 18.45 2.83 11.65
CA ASP A 264 17.22 2.08 11.94
C ASP A 264 16.82 2.21 13.41
N LEU A 265 15.59 2.62 13.66
CA LEU A 265 14.90 2.50 14.93
C LEU A 265 14.11 1.20 14.94
N HIS A 266 14.68 0.15 15.52
CA HIS A 266 14.11 -1.19 15.56
C HIS A 266 13.29 -1.42 16.84
N PHE A 267 11.97 -1.53 16.70
CA PHE A 267 11.07 -1.76 17.84
C PHE A 267 10.99 -3.25 18.15
N THR A 268 11.54 -3.64 19.30
CA THR A 268 11.79 -5.04 19.68
C THR A 268 10.62 -5.74 20.34
N SER A 269 9.62 -5.03 20.84
CA SER A 269 8.43 -5.66 21.41
C SER A 269 7.51 -6.18 20.31
N ASN A 270 6.92 -7.34 20.50
CA ASN A 270 5.82 -7.86 19.70
C ASN A 270 4.45 -7.72 20.39
N GLU A 271 4.40 -7.00 21.52
CA GLU A 271 3.17 -6.74 22.25
C GLU A 271 2.41 -5.57 21.64
N ALA A 272 1.10 -5.68 21.58
CA ALA A 272 0.22 -4.61 21.13
C ALA A 272 0.48 -3.29 21.88
N GLY A 273 0.51 -2.18 21.17
CA GLY A 273 0.70 -0.85 21.71
C GLY A 273 2.11 -0.53 22.25
N LYS A 274 3.10 -1.37 21.98
CA LYS A 274 4.47 -1.24 22.51
C LYS A 274 5.48 -0.70 21.48
N GLY A 275 5.04 -0.14 20.37
CA GLY A 275 5.96 0.38 19.36
C GLY A 275 5.49 1.62 18.65
N GLY A 276 6.41 2.21 17.88
CA GLY A 276 6.22 3.39 17.08
C GLY A 276 6.22 4.71 17.85
N PHE A 277 5.98 5.78 17.11
CA PHE A 277 5.79 7.13 17.64
C PHE A 277 4.30 7.39 17.90
N ASN A 278 3.96 7.66 19.15
CA ASN A 278 2.63 8.05 19.57
C ASN A 278 2.59 9.57 19.75
N ILE A 279 1.92 10.25 18.83
CA ILE A 279 1.91 11.70 18.75
C ILE A 279 0.83 12.26 19.69
N GLY A 280 1.24 13.14 20.57
CA GLY A 280 0.35 13.77 21.55
C GLY A 280 -0.61 14.77 20.91
N HIS A 281 -1.73 14.99 21.61
CA HIS A 281 -2.88 15.74 21.16
C HIS A 281 -2.58 17.17 20.66
N ASP A 282 -1.64 17.88 21.28
CA ASP A 282 -1.33 19.29 20.96
C ASP A 282 -0.02 19.47 20.18
N SER A 283 0.39 18.47 19.41
CA SER A 283 1.65 18.53 18.66
C SER A 283 1.49 19.24 17.32
N ASN A 284 2.48 20.04 16.93
CA ASN A 284 2.56 20.69 15.61
C ASN A 284 4.04 20.86 15.19
N ASN A 285 4.27 21.22 13.93
CA ASN A 285 5.59 21.54 13.39
C ASN A 285 6.63 20.43 13.65
N LEU A 286 6.23 19.18 13.48
CA LEU A 286 7.07 18.01 13.67
C LEU A 286 7.75 17.63 12.35
N THR A 287 9.02 17.26 12.40
CA THR A 287 9.74 16.74 11.23
C THR A 287 10.47 15.45 11.59
N PHE A 288 10.23 14.41 10.78
CA PHE A 288 10.89 13.12 10.86
C PHE A 288 11.53 12.80 9.51
N SER A 289 12.85 12.58 9.47
CA SER A 289 13.50 12.40 8.18
C SER A 289 14.75 11.51 8.23
N HIS A 290 15.01 10.84 7.10
CA HIS A 290 16.29 10.16 6.82
C HIS A 290 16.66 9.03 7.79
N PHE A 291 15.71 8.20 8.17
CA PHE A 291 15.95 6.96 8.93
C PHE A 291 14.93 5.88 8.55
N SER A 292 15.17 4.67 8.99
CA SER A 292 14.21 3.59 8.92
C SER A 292 13.60 3.30 10.28
N MET A 293 12.40 2.73 10.23
CA MET A 293 11.68 2.18 11.37
C MET A 293 11.25 0.76 11.02
N SER A 294 11.58 -0.18 11.88
CA SER A 294 11.19 -1.58 11.73
C SER A 294 10.68 -2.15 13.05
N SER A 295 9.92 -3.25 13.03
CA SER A 295 9.39 -3.82 14.25
C SER A 295 9.36 -5.35 14.28
N GLU A 296 9.20 -5.90 15.48
CA GLU A 296 9.05 -7.33 15.75
C GLU A 296 7.58 -7.78 15.77
N LEU A 297 6.62 -6.91 15.43
CA LEU A 297 5.21 -7.26 15.37
C LEU A 297 4.97 -8.29 14.26
N THR A 298 4.35 -9.42 14.61
CA THR A 298 4.08 -10.52 13.67
C THR A 298 2.61 -10.74 13.36
N SER A 299 1.69 -10.03 14.03
CA SER A 299 0.25 -10.14 13.79
C SER A 299 -0.48 -8.83 14.13
N ARG A 300 -1.30 -8.36 13.20
CA ARG A 300 -2.19 -7.20 13.42
C ARG A 300 -3.38 -7.52 14.32
N TYR A 301 -3.66 -8.79 14.52
CA TYR A 301 -4.87 -9.25 15.23
C TYR A 301 -4.67 -9.48 16.71
N GLN A 302 -3.43 -9.44 17.19
CA GLN A 302 -3.16 -9.54 18.62
C GLN A 302 -3.68 -8.30 19.34
N GLN A 303 -4.75 -8.47 20.14
CA GLN A 303 -5.28 -7.43 21.04
C GLN A 303 -5.53 -6.08 20.36
N ASN A 304 -6.07 -6.08 19.14
CA ASN A 304 -6.25 -4.88 18.33
C ASN A 304 -4.94 -4.17 17.95
N ALA A 305 -3.88 -4.83 17.91
CA ALA A 305 -2.50 -4.49 17.65
C ALA A 305 -2.05 -3.08 18.10
N GLN A 306 -2.70 -1.99 17.77
CA GLN A 306 -2.36 -0.62 18.17
C GLN A 306 -0.85 -0.30 18.07
N TYR A 307 -0.20 -0.82 17.03
CA TYR A 307 1.25 -0.83 16.88
C TYR A 307 1.64 -0.16 15.55
N LYS A 308 1.43 1.13 15.50
CA LYS A 308 1.64 1.93 14.29
C LYS A 308 3.00 2.62 14.35
N ALA A 309 3.71 2.75 13.23
CA ALA A 309 4.96 3.50 13.23
C ALA A 309 4.72 4.97 13.60
N PHE A 310 3.64 5.56 13.07
CA PHE A 310 3.15 6.87 13.49
C PHE A 310 1.66 6.76 13.84
N ALA A 311 1.27 7.20 15.03
CA ALA A 311 -0.11 7.23 15.49
C ALA A 311 -0.44 8.56 16.15
N GLY A 312 -1.60 9.16 15.80
CA GLY A 312 -2.09 10.40 16.39
C GLY A 312 -2.18 11.56 15.40
N SER A 313 -2.53 12.74 15.92
CA SER A 313 -2.56 13.97 15.12
C SER A 313 -1.17 14.60 15.04
N LEU A 314 -0.68 14.85 13.84
CA LEU A 314 0.56 15.60 13.65
C LEU A 314 0.35 17.13 13.64
N GLY A 315 -0.87 17.60 13.94
CA GLY A 315 -1.20 19.01 13.99
C GLY A 315 -0.90 19.75 12.70
N LYS A 316 -0.32 20.95 12.80
CA LYS A 316 -0.04 21.80 11.64
C LYS A 316 1.40 21.68 11.17
N ASN A 317 1.59 21.79 9.84
CA ASN A 317 2.90 21.95 9.20
C ASN A 317 3.93 20.86 9.58
N SER A 318 3.52 19.63 9.72
CA SER A 318 4.41 18.53 10.02
C SER A 318 4.88 17.79 8.76
N LYS A 319 6.02 17.14 8.83
CA LYS A 319 6.64 16.44 7.69
C LYS A 319 7.22 15.09 8.08
N ILE A 320 6.98 14.11 7.23
CA ILE A 320 7.64 12.80 7.22
C ILE A 320 8.34 12.67 5.85
N ASP A 321 9.65 12.55 5.83
CA ASP A 321 10.44 12.65 4.60
C ASP A 321 11.58 11.63 4.57
N SER A 322 11.68 10.89 3.47
CA SER A 322 12.79 9.96 3.26
C SER A 322 12.92 8.90 4.39
N LEU A 323 11.79 8.34 4.81
CA LEU A 323 11.76 7.22 5.76
C LEU A 323 11.56 5.89 5.04
N TRP A 324 12.07 4.80 5.66
CA TRP A 324 11.71 3.44 5.34
C TRP A 324 10.98 2.82 6.54
N ILE A 325 9.71 2.50 6.38
CA ILE A 325 8.84 2.00 7.45
C ILE A 325 8.37 0.60 7.07
N GLU A 326 8.65 -0.38 7.93
CA GLU A 326 8.27 -1.77 7.66
C GLU A 326 7.91 -2.58 8.91
N HIS A 327 7.09 -3.61 8.72
CA HIS A 327 6.68 -4.60 9.72
C HIS A 327 5.87 -4.05 10.90
N PHE A 328 5.27 -2.86 10.78
CA PHE A 328 4.30 -2.38 11.75
C PHE A 328 2.88 -2.89 11.43
N GLU A 329 1.95 -2.69 12.35
CA GLU A 329 0.53 -2.87 12.03
C GLU A 329 0.12 -1.90 10.91
N CYS A 330 0.48 -0.62 11.06
CA CYS A 330 0.25 0.42 10.06
C CYS A 330 1.48 1.33 9.99
N GLY A 331 1.85 1.77 8.81
CA GLY A 331 2.95 2.71 8.64
C GLY A 331 2.64 4.07 9.27
N ALA A 332 1.50 4.67 8.94
CA ALA A 332 1.05 5.92 9.55
C ALA A 332 -0.47 5.98 9.63
N TRP A 333 -1.00 6.01 10.83
CA TRP A 333 -2.41 6.26 11.10
C TRP A 333 -2.59 7.65 11.69
N ILE A 334 -3.01 8.60 10.87
CA ILE A 334 -3.05 10.01 11.20
C ILE A 334 -4.45 10.40 11.62
N GLY A 335 -4.67 10.59 12.91
CA GLY A 335 -5.96 10.96 13.46
C GLY A 335 -5.91 11.04 14.97
N ASP A 336 -6.71 11.91 15.57
CA ASP A 336 -6.83 12.07 17.01
C ASP A 336 -8.07 11.34 17.51
N TYR A 337 -7.82 10.25 18.20
CA TYR A 337 -8.86 9.43 18.86
C TYR A 337 -8.85 9.56 20.39
N ALA A 338 -7.93 10.35 20.94
CA ALA A 338 -7.76 10.45 22.38
C ALA A 338 -8.85 11.28 23.05
N ASN A 339 -9.43 12.24 22.33
CA ASN A 339 -10.45 13.13 22.86
C ASN A 339 -11.50 13.47 21.80
N ALA A 340 -12.58 12.70 21.76
CA ALA A 340 -13.65 12.84 20.79
C ALA A 340 -14.36 14.21 20.80
N HIS A 341 -14.32 14.92 21.94
CA HIS A 341 -14.98 16.23 22.09
C HIS A 341 -14.05 17.43 21.82
N ASP A 342 -12.73 17.20 21.80
CA ASP A 342 -11.73 18.25 21.54
C ASP A 342 -10.65 17.72 20.58
N MET A 343 -11.07 17.11 19.47
CA MET A 343 -10.14 16.56 18.49
C MET A 343 -9.27 17.64 17.87
N LYS A 344 -7.97 17.39 17.81
CA LYS A 344 -7.01 18.20 17.10
C LYS A 344 -6.72 17.55 15.74
N TYR A 345 -7.01 18.26 14.69
CA TYR A 345 -6.87 17.74 13.34
C TYR A 345 -5.47 18.00 12.77
N THR A 346 -4.96 17.03 12.06
CA THR A 346 -3.77 17.23 11.23
C THR A 346 -4.13 18.13 10.05
N ASP A 347 -3.32 19.16 9.82
CA ASP A 347 -3.53 20.17 8.77
C ASP A 347 -2.21 20.50 8.07
N GLY A 348 -2.08 20.12 6.82
CA GLY A 348 -0.89 20.41 6.02
C GLY A 348 0.30 19.45 6.30
N LEU A 349 0.03 18.19 6.65
CA LEU A 349 1.06 17.15 6.74
C LEU A 349 1.60 16.83 5.34
N VAL A 350 2.92 16.74 5.22
CA VAL A 350 3.60 16.24 4.03
C VAL A 350 4.29 14.92 4.34
N ILE A 351 3.92 13.85 3.62
CA ILE A 351 4.63 12.57 3.61
C ILE A 351 5.23 12.40 2.22
N GLU A 352 6.56 12.34 2.13
CA GLU A 352 7.20 12.28 0.82
C GLU A 352 8.50 11.45 0.81
N ASN A 353 8.94 11.06 -0.39
CA ASN A 353 10.22 10.38 -0.64
C ASN A 353 10.43 9.10 0.20
N SER A 354 9.35 8.47 0.65
CA SER A 354 9.39 7.43 1.66
C SER A 354 9.09 6.06 1.08
N ARG A 355 9.55 5.01 1.76
CA ARG A 355 9.24 3.60 1.51
C ARG A 355 8.39 3.10 2.67
N ILE A 356 7.15 2.75 2.40
CA ILE A 356 6.22 2.25 3.42
C ILE A 356 5.80 0.86 2.98
N ARG A 357 6.46 -0.14 3.52
CA ARG A 357 6.44 -1.48 2.95
C ARG A 357 6.14 -2.56 3.98
N ASN A 358 5.49 -3.64 3.53
CA ASN A 358 5.32 -4.87 4.30
C ASN A 358 4.71 -4.65 5.70
N ASN A 359 3.81 -3.66 5.83
CA ASN A 359 3.05 -3.47 7.06
C ASN A 359 1.81 -4.38 7.05
N LEU A 360 1.35 -4.76 8.23
CA LEU A 360 0.27 -5.75 8.39
C LEU A 360 -1.13 -5.18 8.15
N ALA A 361 -1.27 -3.86 8.10
CA ALA A 361 -2.48 -3.14 7.72
C ALA A 361 -2.14 -2.01 6.74
N ASP A 362 -2.73 -0.82 6.92
CA ASP A 362 -2.54 0.30 6.00
C ASP A 362 -1.07 0.73 5.88
N GLY A 363 -0.72 1.21 4.71
CA GLY A 363 0.53 1.96 4.54
C GLY A 363 0.41 3.33 5.21
N VAL A 364 -0.51 4.17 4.73
CA VAL A 364 -0.84 5.48 5.32
C VAL A 364 -2.36 5.66 5.32
N ASN A 365 -2.92 6.03 6.48
CA ASN A 365 -4.31 6.42 6.60
C ASN A 365 -4.42 7.85 7.13
N LEU A 366 -4.92 8.76 6.30
CA LEU A 366 -5.24 10.14 6.67
C LEU A 366 -6.67 10.17 7.20
N ALA A 367 -6.83 9.94 8.50
CA ALA A 367 -8.12 9.74 9.16
C ALA A 367 -8.58 10.96 9.95
N GLN A 368 -9.75 10.89 10.57
CA GLN A 368 -10.26 11.80 11.59
C GLN A 368 -9.99 13.29 11.34
N GLY A 369 -10.64 13.86 10.33
CA GLY A 369 -10.57 15.28 10.03
C GLY A 369 -9.23 15.78 9.49
N THR A 370 -8.31 14.90 9.15
CA THR A 370 -7.04 15.26 8.50
C THR A 370 -7.32 16.00 7.20
N LYS A 371 -6.66 17.14 7.03
CA LYS A 371 -6.91 18.01 5.88
C LYS A 371 -5.64 18.64 5.29
N ASN A 372 -5.76 19.13 4.06
CA ASN A 372 -4.70 19.82 3.32
C ASN A 372 -3.36 19.05 3.32
N SER A 373 -3.43 17.73 3.47
CA SER A 373 -2.25 16.88 3.63
C SER A 373 -1.93 16.15 2.33
N VAL A 374 -0.67 15.83 2.12
CA VAL A 374 -0.21 15.20 0.89
C VAL A 374 0.69 14.00 1.20
N VAL A 375 0.44 12.89 0.48
CA VAL A 375 1.37 11.78 0.37
C VAL A 375 1.85 11.74 -1.07
N ARG A 376 3.16 11.86 -1.29
CA ARG A 376 3.70 11.94 -2.63
C ARG A 376 5.09 11.34 -2.77
N ASN A 377 5.48 11.06 -4.00
CA ASN A 377 6.81 10.56 -4.35
C ASN A 377 7.29 9.41 -3.43
N SER A 378 6.37 8.53 -3.07
CA SER A 378 6.63 7.46 -2.13
C SER A 378 6.33 6.10 -2.74
N ASN A 379 7.10 5.08 -2.36
CA ASN A 379 6.84 3.69 -2.70
C ASN A 379 6.09 3.02 -1.54
N VAL A 380 4.87 2.59 -1.79
CA VAL A 380 3.98 1.97 -0.81
C VAL A 380 3.67 0.55 -1.29
N ARG A 381 4.21 -0.47 -0.61
CA ARG A 381 4.21 -1.83 -1.15
C ARG A 381 3.98 -2.91 -0.10
N GLY A 382 3.25 -3.97 -0.50
CA GLY A 382 3.11 -5.16 0.34
C GLY A 382 2.34 -4.94 1.64
N ASN A 383 1.50 -3.92 1.71
CA ASN A 383 0.72 -3.61 2.91
C ASN A 383 -0.58 -4.44 2.95
N GLY A 384 -1.06 -4.71 4.16
CA GLY A 384 -2.14 -5.65 4.45
C GLY A 384 -3.51 -5.03 4.67
N ASP A 385 -3.68 -3.77 4.32
CA ASP A 385 -4.94 -3.07 4.15
C ASP A 385 -4.76 -2.03 3.04
N ASP A 386 -5.54 -0.95 2.99
CA ASP A 386 -5.36 0.05 1.95
C ASP A 386 -3.94 0.63 2.00
N SER A 387 -3.24 0.60 0.88
CA SER A 387 -1.87 1.13 0.85
C SER A 387 -1.84 2.62 1.18
N LEU A 388 -2.78 3.39 0.63
CA LEU A 388 -3.06 4.78 1.01
C LEU A 388 -4.56 4.94 1.24
N ALA A 389 -4.95 5.59 2.33
CA ALA A 389 -6.34 5.85 2.62
C ALA A 389 -6.60 7.27 3.11
N SER A 390 -7.80 7.79 2.81
CA SER A 390 -8.39 8.92 3.51
C SER A 390 -9.72 8.48 4.09
N TRP A 391 -9.83 8.49 5.42
CA TRP A 391 -10.93 7.88 6.14
C TRP A 391 -11.61 8.88 7.09
N ALA A 392 -12.75 9.39 6.68
CA ALA A 392 -13.66 10.09 7.56
C ALA A 392 -14.41 9.07 8.42
N SER A 393 -14.42 9.23 9.74
CA SER A 393 -15.10 8.29 10.63
C SER A 393 -15.77 9.00 11.80
N ILE A 394 -16.72 8.32 12.45
CA ILE A 394 -17.30 8.75 13.71
C ILE A 394 -16.39 8.28 14.84
N ALA A 395 -15.95 9.20 15.69
CA ALA A 395 -15.22 8.88 16.89
C ALA A 395 -16.18 8.69 18.07
N ASP A 396 -16.18 7.51 18.67
CA ASP A 396 -16.89 7.18 19.92
C ASP A 396 -18.34 7.71 19.99
N GLY A 397 -19.08 7.65 18.87
CA GLY A 397 -20.47 8.09 18.77
C GLY A 397 -20.66 9.61 18.68
N THR A 398 -19.59 10.37 18.48
CA THR A 398 -19.64 11.82 18.22
C THR A 398 -19.78 12.15 16.75
N GLU A 399 -19.75 13.42 16.39
CA GLU A 399 -19.85 13.87 15.02
C GLU A 399 -18.72 13.31 14.15
N SER A 400 -19.04 13.04 12.89
CA SER A 400 -18.06 12.61 11.91
C SER A 400 -17.01 13.69 11.68
N ALA A 401 -15.74 13.33 11.80
CA ALA A 401 -14.62 14.19 11.46
C ALA A 401 -14.31 14.02 9.97
N ILE A 402 -14.87 14.91 9.15
CA ILE A 402 -14.71 14.87 7.69
C ILE A 402 -13.27 15.20 7.30
N THR A 403 -12.66 14.34 6.51
CA THR A 403 -11.37 14.61 5.88
C THR A 403 -11.54 15.54 4.68
N GLU A 404 -10.56 16.43 4.44
CA GLU A 404 -10.71 17.47 3.42
C GLU A 404 -9.40 17.74 2.68
N SER A 405 -9.49 17.94 1.37
CA SER A 405 -8.39 18.45 0.52
C SER A 405 -7.08 17.67 0.66
N ASN A 406 -7.14 16.37 0.96
CA ASN A 406 -5.97 15.52 0.98
C ASN A 406 -5.58 15.10 -0.43
N VAL A 407 -4.29 14.96 -0.68
CA VAL A 407 -3.74 14.67 -2.00
C VAL A 407 -2.87 13.41 -1.94
N PHE A 408 -3.13 12.47 -2.85
CA PHE A 408 -2.25 11.35 -3.14
C PHE A 408 -1.70 11.54 -4.56
N GLU A 409 -0.42 11.87 -4.69
CA GLU A 409 0.15 12.18 -5.99
C GLU A 409 1.52 11.54 -6.23
N HIS A 410 1.75 11.07 -7.44
CA HIS A 410 3.03 10.50 -7.84
C HIS A 410 3.57 9.43 -6.87
N ASN A 411 2.70 8.56 -6.36
CA ASN A 411 3.13 7.41 -5.57
C ASN A 411 3.18 6.15 -6.43
N THR A 412 4.16 5.29 -6.17
CA THR A 412 4.17 3.92 -6.69
C THR A 412 3.61 3.00 -5.62
N ILE A 413 2.44 2.44 -5.90
CA ILE A 413 1.68 1.59 -5.00
C ILE A 413 1.61 0.21 -5.61
N GLU A 414 2.06 -0.81 -4.87
CA GLU A 414 2.17 -2.14 -5.47
C GLU A 414 2.03 -3.27 -4.46
N LEU A 415 1.58 -4.43 -4.96
CA LEU A 415 1.62 -5.70 -4.22
C LEU A 415 0.84 -5.69 -2.90
N GLY A 416 -0.23 -4.89 -2.81
CA GLY A 416 -1.16 -4.95 -1.68
C GLY A 416 -1.86 -6.31 -1.67
N TRP A 417 -1.86 -6.98 -0.51
CA TRP A 417 -2.31 -8.37 -0.43
C TRP A 417 -3.71 -8.56 0.16
N ARG A 418 -4.36 -7.50 0.68
CA ARG A 418 -5.67 -7.65 1.32
C ARG A 418 -6.73 -6.64 0.88
N ALA A 419 -6.39 -5.37 0.67
CA ALA A 419 -7.35 -4.31 0.37
C ALA A 419 -6.90 -3.44 -0.82
N GLY A 420 -7.40 -2.22 -0.90
CA GLY A 420 -7.18 -1.35 -2.05
C GLY A 420 -5.77 -0.77 -2.17
N GLY A 421 -5.38 -0.37 -3.36
CA GLY A 421 -4.20 0.46 -3.55
C GLY A 421 -4.42 1.84 -2.94
N ILE A 422 -5.53 2.50 -3.28
CA ILE A 422 -5.98 3.75 -2.65
C ILE A 422 -7.43 3.62 -2.24
N GLY A 423 -7.74 3.92 -0.97
CA GLY A 423 -9.09 3.93 -0.42
C GLY A 423 -9.55 5.32 -0.01
N ILE A 424 -10.74 5.76 -0.48
CA ILE A 424 -11.36 7.02 -0.08
C ILE A 424 -12.71 6.72 0.55
N PHE A 425 -12.82 7.01 1.83
CA PHE A 425 -13.98 6.70 2.65
C PHE A 425 -14.57 7.98 3.24
N GLY A 426 -15.38 8.66 2.45
CA GLY A 426 -15.95 9.97 2.78
C GLY A 426 -15.00 11.14 2.55
N GLY A 427 -15.43 12.31 2.98
CA GLY A 427 -14.65 13.54 2.86
C GLY A 427 -14.98 14.39 1.63
N LYS A 428 -14.14 15.37 1.35
CA LYS A 428 -14.34 16.33 0.24
C LYS A 428 -13.05 16.84 -0.35
N ASN A 429 -13.09 17.29 -1.58
CA ASN A 429 -12.00 17.97 -2.29
C ASN A 429 -10.68 17.15 -2.38
N HIS A 430 -10.72 15.82 -2.22
CA HIS A 430 -9.52 15.01 -2.37
C HIS A 430 -9.06 14.93 -3.81
N LYS A 431 -7.75 14.77 -3.98
CA LYS A 431 -7.13 14.58 -5.30
C LYS A 431 -6.25 13.34 -5.29
N ILE A 432 -6.49 12.47 -6.26
CA ILE A 432 -5.71 11.27 -6.51
C ILE A 432 -5.18 11.38 -7.93
N THR A 433 -3.88 11.69 -8.06
CA THR A 433 -3.32 12.05 -9.37
C THR A 433 -1.92 11.51 -9.62
N ASN A 434 -1.66 11.11 -10.85
CA ASN A 434 -0.34 10.68 -11.32
C ASN A 434 0.26 9.48 -10.54
N ASN A 435 -0.56 8.70 -9.83
CA ASN A 435 -0.07 7.51 -9.17
C ASN A 435 0.09 6.34 -10.15
N LEU A 436 1.06 5.48 -9.88
CA LEU A 436 1.18 4.16 -10.47
C LEU A 436 0.72 3.13 -9.45
N ILE A 437 -0.32 2.39 -9.77
CA ILE A 437 -0.83 1.29 -8.95
C ILE A 437 -0.62 0.00 -9.73
N LYS A 438 0.23 -0.90 -9.22
CA LYS A 438 0.62 -2.11 -9.95
C LYS A 438 0.47 -3.36 -9.06
N ASP A 439 -0.06 -4.43 -9.64
CA ASP A 439 -0.17 -5.74 -8.99
C ASP A 439 -0.87 -5.71 -7.60
N ASN A 440 -1.80 -4.76 -7.40
CA ASN A 440 -2.62 -4.71 -6.20
C ASN A 440 -3.78 -5.69 -6.36
N ARG A 441 -3.61 -6.91 -5.88
CA ARG A 441 -4.54 -8.03 -6.10
C ARG A 441 -5.33 -8.44 -4.86
N GLY A 442 -5.12 -7.74 -3.74
CA GLY A 442 -5.90 -7.92 -2.52
C GLY A 442 -7.26 -7.23 -2.54
N GLY A 443 -7.43 -6.22 -3.40
CA GLY A 443 -8.63 -5.41 -3.51
C GLY A 443 -8.66 -4.57 -4.78
N ALA A 444 -9.38 -3.46 -4.76
CA ALA A 444 -9.42 -2.53 -5.89
C ALA A 444 -8.08 -1.82 -6.13
N GLY A 445 -7.86 -1.32 -7.33
CA GLY A 445 -6.81 -0.34 -7.57
C GLY A 445 -7.10 0.95 -6.78
N ILE A 446 -8.25 1.56 -7.05
CA ILE A 446 -8.76 2.73 -6.30
C ILE A 446 -10.22 2.44 -5.90
N ARG A 447 -10.50 2.54 -4.60
CA ARG A 447 -11.82 2.32 -4.02
C ARG A 447 -12.37 3.61 -3.42
N ILE A 448 -13.64 3.91 -3.73
CA ILE A 448 -14.41 5.01 -3.14
C ILE A 448 -15.67 4.41 -2.53
N SER A 449 -15.80 4.47 -1.22
CA SER A 449 -16.83 3.71 -0.50
C SER A 449 -17.38 4.47 0.70
N THR A 450 -18.66 4.19 1.01
CA THR A 450 -19.34 4.62 2.23
C THR A 450 -19.69 3.42 3.12
N VAL A 451 -18.77 2.47 3.24
CA VAL A 451 -19.03 1.18 3.90
C VAL A 451 -19.24 1.28 5.41
N PHE A 452 -18.71 2.31 6.08
CA PHE A 452 -18.88 2.54 7.52
C PHE A 452 -19.71 3.79 7.83
N ASP A 453 -20.25 3.88 9.03
CA ASP A 453 -20.93 5.08 9.49
C ASP A 453 -19.95 6.28 9.57
N GLY A 454 -20.42 7.45 9.18
CA GLY A 454 -19.61 8.67 9.09
C GLY A 454 -18.83 8.83 7.77
N HIS A 455 -18.84 7.85 6.91
CA HIS A 455 -18.26 7.94 5.57
C HIS A 455 -19.19 8.72 4.63
N ASN A 456 -19.23 10.03 4.80
CA ASN A 456 -20.04 10.89 3.93
C ASN A 456 -19.13 11.67 2.99
N PHE A 457 -19.59 11.81 1.74
CA PHE A 457 -18.99 12.73 0.78
C PHE A 457 -19.74 14.04 0.78
N ASP A 458 -19.03 15.15 0.89
CA ASP A 458 -19.66 16.47 0.81
C ASP A 458 -20.19 16.69 -0.61
N LEU A 459 -21.45 17.09 -0.68
CA LEU A 459 -22.20 17.19 -1.92
C LEU A 459 -22.11 18.57 -2.58
N ASN A 460 -21.59 19.56 -1.89
CA ASN A 460 -21.72 20.97 -2.27
C ASN A 460 -20.46 21.56 -2.91
N ASP A 461 -19.32 20.87 -2.85
CA ASP A 461 -18.02 21.40 -3.26
C ASP A 461 -17.43 20.72 -4.51
N ASN A 462 -16.15 20.97 -4.76
CA ASN A 462 -15.44 20.49 -5.95
C ASN A 462 -15.35 18.96 -6.08
N GLY A 463 -15.77 18.22 -5.07
CA GLY A 463 -15.83 16.75 -5.08
C GLY A 463 -14.46 16.10 -5.05
N ILE A 464 -14.43 14.81 -5.37
CA ILE A 464 -13.21 14.02 -5.41
C ILE A 464 -12.70 13.96 -6.85
N GLU A 465 -11.42 14.22 -7.06
CA GLU A 465 -10.77 14.17 -8.36
C GLU A 465 -9.81 12.97 -8.44
N VAL A 466 -10.08 12.06 -9.37
CA VAL A 466 -9.25 10.90 -9.67
C VAL A 466 -8.77 11.03 -11.11
N ASN A 467 -7.54 11.48 -11.28
CA ASN A 467 -7.08 11.96 -12.58
C ASN A 467 -5.64 11.53 -12.89
N ASN A 468 -5.38 11.14 -14.14
CA ASN A 468 -4.04 10.77 -14.61
C ASN A 468 -3.37 9.65 -13.80
N ASN A 469 -4.10 8.68 -13.26
CA ASN A 469 -3.48 7.53 -12.63
C ASN A 469 -3.29 6.40 -13.64
N GLN A 470 -2.24 5.61 -13.45
CA GLN A 470 -2.05 4.37 -14.17
C GLN A 470 -2.28 3.19 -13.22
N ILE A 471 -3.19 2.29 -13.60
CA ILE A 471 -3.54 1.11 -12.82
C ILE A 471 -3.22 -0.13 -13.66
N VAL A 472 -2.25 -0.92 -13.20
CA VAL A 472 -1.71 -2.06 -13.94
C VAL A 472 -1.97 -3.35 -13.17
N LYS A 473 -2.57 -4.35 -13.80
CA LYS A 473 -2.78 -5.69 -13.25
C LYS A 473 -3.36 -5.68 -11.82
N SER A 474 -4.24 -4.73 -11.52
CA SER A 474 -4.83 -4.52 -10.20
C SER A 474 -6.33 -4.83 -10.20
N GLY A 475 -6.85 -5.17 -9.03
CA GLY A 475 -8.20 -5.68 -8.84
C GLY A 475 -8.21 -7.13 -8.36
N THR A 476 -9.36 -7.64 -7.95
CA THR A 476 -9.51 -9.01 -7.46
C THR A 476 -10.88 -9.58 -7.78
N THR A 477 -10.95 -10.88 -8.02
CA THR A 477 -12.23 -11.59 -8.15
C THR A 477 -12.86 -11.86 -6.79
N ASN A 478 -12.07 -11.79 -5.72
CA ASN A 478 -12.48 -12.18 -4.39
C ASN A 478 -11.62 -11.47 -3.35
N ASP A 479 -12.12 -10.35 -2.85
CA ASP A 479 -11.47 -9.65 -1.74
C ASP A 479 -11.64 -10.44 -0.43
N PHE A 480 -11.20 -9.85 0.67
CA PHE A 480 -11.35 -10.42 1.99
C PHE A 480 -12.81 -10.77 2.37
N TYR A 481 -13.78 -10.04 1.85
CA TYR A 481 -15.21 -10.24 2.10
C TYR A 481 -15.91 -11.10 1.04
N GLY A 482 -15.17 -11.70 0.13
CA GLY A 482 -15.74 -12.51 -0.94
C GLY A 482 -16.30 -11.69 -2.11
N LEU A 483 -15.90 -10.42 -2.24
CA LEU A 483 -16.44 -9.51 -3.24
C LEU A 483 -15.41 -9.25 -4.36
N LYS A 484 -15.92 -9.10 -5.55
CA LYS A 484 -15.15 -8.67 -6.71
C LYS A 484 -14.85 -7.17 -6.60
N ARG A 485 -13.59 -6.79 -6.88
CA ARG A 485 -13.14 -5.39 -6.92
C ARG A 485 -12.38 -5.12 -8.22
N GLY A 486 -12.81 -4.13 -8.96
CA GLY A 486 -12.19 -3.70 -10.22
C GLY A 486 -10.96 -2.83 -10.03
N SER A 487 -10.43 -2.34 -11.14
CA SER A 487 -9.39 -1.29 -11.10
C SER A 487 -9.90 -0.05 -10.36
N PHE A 488 -11.16 0.33 -10.59
CA PHE A 488 -11.92 1.27 -9.78
C PHE A 488 -13.10 0.56 -9.14
N ASP A 489 -13.39 0.87 -7.87
CA ASP A 489 -14.54 0.30 -7.13
C ASP A 489 -15.33 1.40 -6.43
N PHE A 490 -16.65 1.43 -6.70
CA PHE A 490 -17.59 2.38 -6.10
C PHE A 490 -18.64 1.62 -5.29
N GLU A 491 -18.63 1.80 -3.98
CA GLU A 491 -19.50 1.07 -3.08
C GLU A 491 -20.28 2.00 -2.15
N ARG A 492 -21.58 2.03 -2.32
CA ARG A 492 -22.52 2.82 -1.52
C ARG A 492 -23.23 1.90 -0.52
N VAL A 493 -23.04 2.12 0.77
CA VAL A 493 -23.63 1.33 1.87
C VAL A 493 -24.30 2.21 2.91
N LYS A 494 -23.55 3.08 3.58
CA LYS A 494 -24.01 3.89 4.71
C LYS A 494 -24.29 5.35 4.34
N GLY A 495 -23.79 5.82 3.22
CA GLY A 495 -23.93 7.19 2.76
C GLY A 495 -24.00 7.26 1.23
N ASP A 496 -24.15 8.45 0.72
CA ASP A 496 -24.22 8.70 -0.72
C ASP A 496 -22.84 8.98 -1.30
N ILE A 497 -22.63 8.58 -2.55
CA ILE A 497 -21.44 8.90 -3.34
C ILE A 497 -21.86 9.86 -4.44
N ARG A 498 -21.33 11.07 -4.41
CA ARG A 498 -21.62 12.11 -5.40
C ARG A 498 -20.39 12.93 -5.73
N ASN A 499 -20.45 13.58 -6.88
CA ASN A 499 -19.46 14.54 -7.35
C ASN A 499 -18.03 13.97 -7.42
N ILE A 500 -17.92 12.73 -7.89
CA ILE A 500 -16.64 12.09 -8.19
C ILE A 500 -16.31 12.34 -9.65
N ARG A 501 -15.08 12.75 -9.96
CA ARG A 501 -14.59 12.91 -11.33
C ARG A 501 -13.46 11.92 -11.59
N LEU A 502 -13.71 11.00 -12.50
CA LEU A 502 -12.78 9.96 -12.92
C LEU A 502 -12.32 10.26 -14.35
N ASN A 503 -11.14 10.90 -14.48
CA ASN A 503 -10.70 11.43 -15.77
C ASN A 503 -9.28 11.00 -16.14
N ASN A 504 -9.02 10.78 -17.43
CA ASN A 504 -7.68 10.58 -17.98
C ASN A 504 -6.86 9.47 -17.29
N ASN A 505 -7.49 8.51 -16.63
CA ASN A 505 -6.78 7.38 -16.04
C ASN A 505 -6.52 6.32 -17.10
N ASN A 506 -5.42 5.58 -16.93
CA ASN A 506 -5.03 4.51 -17.82
C ASN A 506 -5.06 3.17 -17.07
N ILE A 507 -5.90 2.24 -17.50
CA ILE A 507 -5.95 0.87 -16.97
C ILE A 507 -5.20 -0.03 -17.95
N VAL A 508 -4.25 -0.79 -17.42
CA VAL A 508 -3.45 -1.75 -18.17
C VAL A 508 -3.64 -3.14 -17.58
N ASP A 509 -4.12 -4.07 -18.38
CA ASP A 509 -4.29 -5.48 -17.99
C ASP A 509 -5.07 -5.65 -16.66
N GLY A 510 -6.20 -4.94 -16.50
CA GLY A 510 -7.04 -5.07 -15.30
C GLY A 510 -7.43 -6.53 -15.03
N VAL A 511 -7.31 -6.96 -13.77
CA VAL A 511 -7.55 -8.36 -13.37
C VAL A 511 -8.99 -8.79 -13.61
N VAL A 512 -9.93 -7.88 -13.38
CA VAL A 512 -11.37 -8.11 -13.58
C VAL A 512 -11.98 -6.94 -14.35
N ASP A 513 -12.98 -6.30 -13.82
CA ASP A 513 -13.62 -5.14 -14.41
C ASP A 513 -12.75 -3.89 -14.26
N ASP A 514 -12.84 -2.98 -15.19
CA ASP A 514 -12.28 -1.65 -15.03
C ASP A 514 -12.98 -0.89 -13.91
N VAL A 515 -14.31 -1.06 -13.81
CA VAL A 515 -15.14 -0.44 -12.78
C VAL A 515 -16.09 -1.45 -12.17
N THR A 516 -15.97 -1.70 -10.87
CA THR A 516 -16.99 -2.39 -10.07
C THR A 516 -17.82 -1.39 -9.27
N LYS A 517 -19.08 -1.74 -9.02
CA LYS A 517 -20.04 -0.85 -8.37
C LYS A 517 -21.22 -1.63 -7.82
N ASN A 518 -21.87 -1.13 -6.78
CA ASN A 518 -23.12 -1.68 -6.26
C ASN A 518 -24.34 -0.75 -6.46
N PHE A 519 -24.20 0.31 -7.27
CA PHE A 519 -25.29 1.23 -7.62
C PHE A 519 -25.10 1.74 -9.06
N GLU A 520 -26.14 2.33 -9.64
CA GLU A 520 -26.05 2.93 -10.97
C GLU A 520 -25.19 4.20 -10.94
N LEU A 521 -24.17 4.25 -11.80
CA LEU A 521 -23.32 5.43 -11.95
C LEU A 521 -24.00 6.45 -12.88
N THR A 522 -24.12 7.67 -12.39
CA THR A 522 -24.64 8.82 -13.14
C THR A 522 -23.60 9.92 -13.19
N ASN A 523 -23.75 10.89 -14.06
CA ASN A 523 -22.87 12.06 -14.10
C ASN A 523 -22.88 12.87 -12.78
N GLU A 524 -23.92 12.73 -11.98
CA GLU A 524 -24.05 13.36 -10.67
C GLU A 524 -23.24 12.59 -9.61
N SER A 525 -23.26 11.26 -9.66
CA SER A 525 -22.51 10.43 -8.72
C SER A 525 -21.04 10.31 -9.12
N VAL A 526 -20.75 9.80 -10.30
CA VAL A 526 -19.41 9.59 -10.84
C VAL A 526 -19.36 9.98 -12.30
N LYS A 527 -18.75 11.10 -12.61
CA LYS A 527 -18.53 11.53 -13.98
C LYS A 527 -17.24 10.90 -14.52
N ILE A 528 -17.38 10.05 -15.52
CA ILE A 528 -16.28 9.33 -16.15
C ILE A 528 -15.99 9.96 -17.51
N SER A 529 -14.72 10.32 -17.77
CA SER A 529 -14.30 10.87 -19.05
C SER A 529 -12.84 10.57 -19.38
N ASN A 530 -12.55 10.31 -20.65
CA ASN A 530 -11.21 10.16 -21.22
C ASN A 530 -10.32 9.09 -20.53
N ASN A 531 -10.91 8.13 -19.82
CA ASN A 531 -10.13 7.02 -19.30
C ASN A 531 -9.90 6.01 -20.43
N THR A 532 -8.73 5.39 -20.38
CA THR A 532 -8.32 4.39 -21.38
C THR A 532 -8.08 3.04 -20.72
N HIS A 533 -8.38 2.00 -21.47
CA HIS A 533 -8.07 0.63 -21.13
C HIS A 533 -7.15 0.07 -22.20
N SER A 534 -6.02 -0.51 -21.81
CA SER A 534 -5.16 -1.27 -22.69
C SER A 534 -4.94 -2.66 -22.12
N ASN A 535 -5.18 -3.65 -22.95
CA ASN A 535 -4.55 -4.96 -22.81
C ASN A 535 -3.46 -5.02 -23.87
N ASP A 536 -2.54 -5.94 -23.83
CA ASP A 536 -1.35 -6.01 -24.70
C ASP A 536 -1.60 -5.83 -26.21
N LYS A 537 -2.86 -5.73 -26.65
CA LYS A 537 -3.26 -5.70 -28.06
C LYS A 537 -4.23 -4.60 -28.47
N ALA A 538 -4.91 -3.89 -27.54
CA ALA A 538 -5.84 -2.82 -27.91
C ALA A 538 -6.05 -1.81 -26.77
N ILE A 539 -6.00 -0.53 -27.10
CA ILE A 539 -6.43 0.55 -26.20
C ILE A 539 -7.95 0.73 -26.40
N GLN A 540 -8.72 0.58 -25.34
CA GLN A 540 -10.16 0.80 -25.35
C GLN A 540 -10.52 1.95 -24.38
N ASN A 541 -11.49 2.76 -24.79
CA ASN A 541 -12.04 3.76 -23.88
C ASN A 541 -12.99 3.08 -22.90
N ILE A 542 -12.76 3.24 -21.60
CA ILE A 542 -13.54 2.64 -20.52
C ILE A 542 -15.05 2.97 -20.63
N ASN A 543 -15.41 4.08 -21.28
CA ASN A 543 -16.80 4.48 -21.50
C ASN A 543 -17.46 3.75 -22.66
N GLN A 544 -16.73 2.94 -23.41
CA GLN A 544 -17.18 2.27 -24.64
C GLN A 544 -17.08 0.75 -24.53
N LEU A 545 -17.26 0.20 -23.33
CA LEU A 545 -17.27 -1.25 -23.13
C LEU A 545 -18.38 -1.89 -23.97
N THR A 546 -18.04 -2.95 -24.68
CA THR A 546 -19.01 -3.71 -25.48
C THR A 546 -19.96 -4.50 -24.58
N HIS A 547 -21.14 -4.81 -25.08
CA HIS A 547 -22.13 -5.64 -24.39
C HIS A 547 -21.57 -7.02 -24.02
N GLN A 548 -20.68 -7.55 -24.83
CA GLN A 548 -20.03 -8.84 -24.62
C GLN A 548 -19.04 -8.78 -23.45
N GLU A 549 -18.23 -7.72 -23.36
CA GLU A 549 -17.30 -7.50 -22.24
C GLU A 549 -18.05 -7.29 -20.91
N ILE A 550 -19.22 -6.66 -20.93
CA ILE A 550 -20.06 -6.52 -19.75
C ILE A 550 -20.64 -7.88 -19.33
N SER A 551 -21.10 -8.71 -20.24
CA SER A 551 -21.69 -10.01 -19.93
C SER A 551 -20.66 -11.02 -19.41
N GLU A 552 -19.45 -11.01 -19.95
CA GLU A 552 -18.34 -11.77 -19.40
C GLU A 552 -18.03 -11.33 -17.95
N LYS A 553 -18.06 -10.05 -17.70
CA LYS A 553 -17.77 -9.46 -16.39
C LYS A 553 -18.85 -9.77 -15.33
N GLU A 554 -20.11 -9.81 -15.69
CA GLU A 554 -21.20 -10.17 -14.77
C GLU A 554 -21.08 -11.57 -14.17
N ASN A 555 -20.37 -12.47 -14.82
CA ASN A 555 -20.12 -13.81 -14.31
C ASN A 555 -19.10 -13.85 -13.16
N TYR A 556 -18.28 -12.83 -12.99
CA TYR A 556 -17.26 -12.78 -11.92
C TYR A 556 -17.83 -12.78 -10.50
N THR A 557 -19.06 -12.34 -10.32
CA THR A 557 -19.74 -12.41 -9.02
C THR A 557 -19.93 -13.84 -8.52
N LEU A 558 -19.94 -14.79 -9.41
CA LEU A 558 -20.28 -16.19 -9.15
C LEU A 558 -19.09 -17.13 -9.22
N TYR A 559 -17.97 -16.65 -9.74
CA TYR A 559 -16.76 -17.45 -9.95
C TYR A 559 -15.54 -16.74 -9.42
N TYR A 560 -14.55 -17.53 -9.03
CA TYR A 560 -13.19 -17.05 -8.86
C TYR A 560 -12.51 -17.01 -10.22
N PHE A 561 -11.73 -15.99 -10.43
CA PHE A 561 -10.82 -15.93 -11.56
C PHE A 561 -9.63 -16.85 -11.29
N ASP A 562 -9.41 -17.83 -12.13
CA ASP A 562 -8.33 -18.81 -12.00
C ASP A 562 -7.10 -18.47 -12.85
N GLY A 563 -7.11 -17.33 -13.49
CA GLY A 563 -6.03 -16.84 -14.35
C GLY A 563 -6.39 -16.82 -15.82
N GLU A 564 -5.45 -16.34 -16.60
CA GLU A 564 -5.60 -16.27 -18.05
C GLU A 564 -4.30 -16.72 -18.75
N HIS A 565 -4.40 -17.17 -19.99
CA HIS A 565 -3.25 -17.40 -20.85
C HIS A 565 -3.61 -17.10 -22.29
N GLU A 566 -2.59 -16.87 -23.11
CA GLU A 566 -2.78 -16.71 -24.53
C GLU A 566 -2.90 -18.08 -25.22
N GLN A 567 -3.97 -18.26 -25.98
CA GLN A 567 -4.18 -19.40 -26.83
C GLN A 567 -4.64 -18.93 -28.20
N ASP A 568 -3.91 -19.27 -29.25
CA ASP A 568 -4.20 -18.90 -30.64
C ASP A 568 -4.40 -17.39 -30.86
N GLY A 569 -3.61 -16.55 -30.16
CA GLY A 569 -3.67 -15.10 -30.24
C GLY A 569 -4.86 -14.47 -29.51
N LYS A 570 -5.55 -15.24 -28.68
CA LYS A 570 -6.67 -14.77 -27.83
C LYS A 570 -6.33 -15.01 -26.38
N VAL A 571 -6.70 -14.06 -25.53
CA VAL A 571 -6.64 -14.23 -24.07
C VAL A 571 -7.80 -15.11 -23.64
N VAL A 572 -7.51 -16.26 -23.06
CA VAL A 572 -8.50 -17.20 -22.52
C VAL A 572 -8.46 -17.09 -21.00
N ARG A 573 -9.59 -16.73 -20.40
CA ARG A 573 -9.75 -16.59 -18.97
C ARG A 573 -10.41 -17.81 -18.37
N TYR A 574 -9.90 -18.26 -17.23
CA TYR A 574 -10.38 -19.43 -16.51
C TYR A 574 -11.07 -19.02 -15.23
N TRP A 575 -12.17 -19.69 -14.90
CA TRP A 575 -13.04 -19.34 -13.79
C TRP A 575 -13.43 -20.57 -13.00
N THR A 576 -13.42 -20.47 -11.67
CA THR A 576 -13.88 -21.51 -10.75
C THR A 576 -15.11 -20.99 -9.97
N PRO A 577 -16.17 -21.82 -9.78
CA PRO A 577 -17.33 -21.42 -8.99
C PRO A 577 -16.95 -21.03 -7.55
N LYS A 578 -17.53 -19.92 -7.04
CA LYS A 578 -17.26 -19.45 -5.69
C LYS A 578 -17.80 -20.33 -4.60
N SER A 579 -18.97 -20.91 -4.80
CA SER A 579 -19.55 -21.82 -3.83
C SER A 579 -20.68 -22.67 -4.41
N SER A 580 -21.23 -23.60 -3.64
CA SER A 580 -22.30 -24.42 -4.08
C SER A 580 -23.20 -24.96 -2.97
N ASN A 581 -24.22 -24.25 -2.65
CA ASN A 581 -25.42 -24.90 -2.11
C ASN A 581 -26.24 -25.60 -3.20
N ILE A 582 -25.76 -25.62 -4.45
CA ILE A 582 -26.40 -26.26 -5.57
C ILE A 582 -25.95 -27.70 -5.61
N LYS A 583 -26.92 -28.61 -5.67
CA LYS A 583 -26.63 -29.98 -6.09
C LYS A 583 -26.01 -29.93 -7.49
N ILE A 584 -25.07 -30.82 -7.75
CA ILE A 584 -24.39 -30.86 -9.06
C ILE A 584 -25.40 -30.88 -10.21
N GLU A 585 -26.53 -31.56 -10.06
CA GLU A 585 -27.59 -31.62 -11.05
C GLU A 585 -28.22 -30.25 -11.34
N SER A 586 -28.52 -29.48 -10.31
CA SER A 586 -29.07 -28.11 -10.48
C SER A 586 -28.03 -27.17 -11.08
N TRP A 587 -26.80 -27.25 -10.64
CA TRP A 587 -25.72 -26.45 -11.15
C TRP A 587 -25.40 -26.77 -12.61
N MET A 588 -25.55 -28.03 -12.99
CA MET A 588 -25.38 -28.49 -14.36
C MET A 588 -26.36 -27.86 -15.34
N THR A 589 -27.50 -27.32 -14.90
CA THR A 589 -28.41 -26.55 -15.75
C THR A 589 -27.81 -25.22 -16.21
N TYR A 590 -26.70 -24.80 -15.62
CA TYR A 590 -26.10 -23.51 -15.90
C TYR A 590 -24.85 -23.59 -16.74
N SER A 591 -23.84 -24.27 -16.30
CA SER A 591 -22.56 -24.15 -16.97
C SER A 591 -21.64 -25.34 -16.91
N ASN A 592 -22.02 -26.44 -16.32
CA ASN A 592 -21.12 -27.57 -16.26
C ASN A 592 -21.49 -28.69 -17.22
N SER A 593 -20.61 -29.62 -17.39
CA SER A 593 -20.79 -30.84 -18.15
C SER A 593 -20.45 -32.03 -17.27
N LYS A 594 -21.45 -32.88 -17.04
CA LYS A 594 -21.27 -34.24 -16.55
C LYS A 594 -21.63 -35.17 -17.69
N ASP A 595 -20.84 -36.14 -17.96
CA ASP A 595 -21.08 -37.08 -19.07
C ASP A 595 -21.20 -36.37 -20.44
N LYS A 596 -20.41 -35.28 -20.64
CA LYS A 596 -20.43 -34.45 -21.85
C LYS A 596 -21.73 -33.65 -22.11
N LYS A 597 -22.58 -33.53 -21.11
CA LYS A 597 -23.75 -32.64 -21.22
C LYS A 597 -23.35 -31.19 -21.00
N VAL A 598 -24.07 -30.31 -21.70
CA VAL A 598 -23.89 -28.85 -21.63
C VAL A 598 -24.94 -28.28 -20.70
N TYR A 599 -24.56 -27.42 -19.82
CA TYR A 599 -25.45 -26.76 -18.88
C TYR A 599 -25.35 -25.24 -19.03
N ASN A 600 -26.50 -24.60 -19.16
CA ASN A 600 -26.61 -23.17 -19.20
C ASN A 600 -26.51 -22.59 -17.80
N PHE A 601 -25.86 -21.47 -17.72
CA PHE A 601 -25.67 -20.74 -16.50
C PHE A 601 -26.36 -19.36 -16.60
N THR A 602 -27.23 -19.03 -15.67
CA THR A 602 -27.86 -17.71 -15.57
C THR A 602 -27.60 -17.13 -14.18
N ASN A 603 -27.43 -15.81 -14.09
CA ASN A 603 -27.12 -15.12 -12.83
C ASN A 603 -28.21 -15.27 -11.77
N GLU A 604 -29.46 -15.52 -12.17
CA GLU A 604 -30.60 -15.60 -11.26
C GLU A 604 -30.63 -16.89 -10.42
N ASP A 605 -29.97 -17.92 -10.91
CA ASP A 605 -30.11 -19.27 -10.37
C ASP A 605 -28.87 -19.79 -9.65
N VAL A 606 -27.78 -19.03 -9.56
CA VAL A 606 -26.53 -19.49 -8.97
C VAL A 606 -26.43 -19.09 -7.51
N PRO A 607 -26.61 -20.01 -6.60
CA PRO A 607 -26.28 -19.79 -5.21
C PRO A 607 -24.77 -19.66 -5.03
N SER A 608 -24.38 -19.01 -3.96
CA SER A 608 -22.98 -18.95 -3.54
C SER A 608 -22.47 -20.31 -3.08
N PHE A 609 -21.32 -20.73 -3.60
CA PHE A 609 -20.64 -21.95 -3.18
C PHE A 609 -19.83 -21.73 -1.91
N LEU A 610 -19.91 -22.63 -0.96
CA LEU A 610 -18.99 -22.65 0.16
C LEU A 610 -17.60 -23.17 -0.31
N PRO A 611 -16.48 -22.71 0.32
CA PRO A 611 -15.13 -23.12 -0.06
C PRO A 611 -14.92 -24.64 -0.11
N GLU A 612 -15.55 -25.36 0.80
CA GLU A 612 -15.47 -26.83 0.88
C GLU A 612 -16.13 -27.53 -0.33
N GLU A 613 -17.25 -26.98 -0.80
CA GLU A 613 -17.96 -27.50 -1.96
C GLU A 613 -17.23 -27.17 -3.26
N LYS A 614 -16.57 -26.02 -3.34
CA LYS A 614 -15.65 -25.68 -4.43
C LYS A 614 -14.54 -26.72 -4.54
N THR A 615 -13.87 -27.02 -3.45
CA THR A 615 -12.80 -28.01 -3.40
C THR A 615 -13.29 -29.38 -3.84
N LYS A 616 -14.46 -29.80 -3.38
CA LYS A 616 -15.09 -31.05 -3.77
C LYS A 616 -15.41 -31.09 -5.26
N PHE A 617 -15.99 -30.02 -5.81
CA PHE A 617 -16.32 -29.92 -7.22
C PHE A 617 -15.06 -30.00 -8.09
N LEU A 618 -14.03 -29.21 -7.81
CA LEU A 618 -12.76 -29.20 -8.55
C LEU A 618 -12.00 -30.53 -8.47
N LYS A 619 -12.19 -31.28 -7.40
CA LYS A 619 -11.63 -32.61 -7.28
C LYS A 619 -12.20 -33.57 -8.32
N ASP A 620 -13.49 -33.44 -8.65
CA ASP A 620 -14.21 -34.40 -9.48
C ASP A 620 -14.38 -33.91 -10.93
N TYR A 621 -14.17 -32.62 -11.21
CA TYR A 621 -14.41 -32.04 -12.54
C TYR A 621 -13.22 -31.22 -13.05
N VAL A 622 -13.09 -31.17 -14.38
CA VAL A 622 -12.13 -30.36 -15.11
C VAL A 622 -12.87 -29.44 -16.06
N TYR A 623 -12.52 -28.17 -16.04
CA TYR A 623 -13.04 -27.17 -16.96
C TYR A 623 -12.58 -27.46 -18.38
N GLN A 624 -13.52 -27.45 -19.32
CA GLN A 624 -13.29 -27.77 -20.74
C GLN A 624 -13.49 -26.57 -21.67
N GLY A 625 -13.85 -25.42 -21.14
CA GLY A 625 -14.11 -24.22 -21.92
C GLY A 625 -15.53 -23.68 -21.78
N GLU A 626 -15.80 -22.58 -22.48
CA GLU A 626 -17.12 -21.94 -22.48
C GLU A 626 -17.52 -21.48 -23.87
N GLN A 627 -18.83 -21.28 -24.04
CA GLN A 627 -19.44 -20.82 -25.28
C GLN A 627 -20.65 -19.96 -24.95
N GLU A 628 -20.80 -18.81 -25.62
CA GLU A 628 -22.04 -18.03 -25.54
C GLU A 628 -23.16 -18.67 -26.39
N LYS A 629 -24.33 -18.76 -25.82
CA LYS A 629 -25.54 -19.19 -26.55
C LYS A 629 -26.79 -18.52 -25.99
N ASN A 630 -27.46 -17.74 -26.83
CA ASN A 630 -28.68 -17.03 -26.49
C ASN A 630 -28.57 -16.08 -25.28
N GLY A 631 -27.43 -15.36 -25.15
CA GLY A 631 -27.19 -14.45 -24.04
C GLY A 631 -26.79 -15.14 -22.73
N ASN A 632 -26.61 -16.46 -22.76
CA ASN A 632 -26.12 -17.23 -21.62
C ASN A 632 -24.71 -17.76 -21.91
N ILE A 633 -23.83 -17.70 -20.94
CA ILE A 633 -22.55 -18.37 -21.01
C ILE A 633 -22.73 -19.82 -20.59
N ILE A 634 -22.37 -20.72 -21.49
CA ILE A 634 -22.42 -22.17 -21.26
C ILE A 634 -21.00 -22.62 -20.99
N ARG A 635 -20.76 -23.19 -19.82
CA ARG A 635 -19.47 -23.74 -19.45
C ARG A 635 -19.50 -25.26 -19.50
N PHE A 636 -18.43 -25.79 -20.03
CA PHE A 636 -18.27 -27.24 -20.20
C PHE A 636 -17.33 -27.77 -19.13
N TRP A 637 -17.81 -28.74 -18.41
CA TRP A 637 -17.03 -29.44 -17.39
C TRP A 637 -17.08 -30.93 -17.64
N SER A 638 -15.94 -31.58 -17.66
CA SER A 638 -15.87 -33.03 -17.73
C SER A 638 -15.50 -33.62 -16.37
N LYS A 639 -16.09 -34.74 -16.05
CA LYS A 639 -15.66 -35.50 -14.89
C LYS A 639 -14.22 -36.00 -15.13
N LYS A 640 -13.39 -35.91 -14.10
CA LYS A 640 -12.02 -36.46 -14.14
C LYS A 640 -12.04 -37.94 -14.38
#